data_4a5e0ebe8c750def2c156ab7f9d41b31
#
_entry.id   4a5e0ebe8c750def2c156ab7f9d41b31
#
_cell.length_a   1.000
_cell.length_b   1.000
_cell.length_c   1.000
_cell.angle_alpha   90.00
_cell.angle_beta   90.00
_cell.angle_gamma   90.00
#
_symmetry.space_group_name_H-M   'P 1'
#
loop_
_entity.id
_entity.type
_entity.pdbx_description
1 polymer ?
#
loop_
_entity_poly.entity_id
_entity_poly.type
_entity_poly.pdbx_seq_one_letter_code
_entity_poly.pdbx_strand_id
1 'polypeptide(L)'
;MNKKQLTSKLSAIAVSVLLASCGGGGGGYYGSNDNNSSGGNGQTPVTAVNITNIALYDSNNITTNAITAAGVTAKVRVTDASGKGVSGAIVTFSGEGVVFGTSNGAVLTNAEGEASISVKPQDLNATGAYQLSATTSYNGSSATTKPYNFVLQAANIVLVGMTAATTQLESGASTNITLKTQDSNTKVNQNNVTVNFSATCGTFEPTSVVSTNQGDVTTSYKSIGVDGKLCEGPQTIRASGSNIPETKVDVSIAAIEANSLVYTTSSSVNLGIKSSGTAASGQIEFTLYANGTPAANKDVNIELMQGSPADLSFISLGNREIRTVKSDPNGKVVVTLYPGNIPGPVEIKATLASNTSVSALSKNVSVSTGRVTQTGLSLSMSKNSLQNDKDGDTATIVARMVDRTGNPVPNGTVISFVSEGGSITPNCASVNGSCSVTLSTQNPRPLDNRVTVLAYVEGDKTFRDINGDNIYTPGVDTLEQNIGDFFRDDNEDNLYNANFGEFLYKRSAGILDCAASYIAQPNIPKTCDNNLSGIVRQQLLFAFAHDTPTFAWNSGFDTATGKISSGDGDFSFQIFGNSEKKVPMPSGTTVAVEVKDNTDFKPTATLAEKVGDATKKVLTVSKAEPNTALIVKINGTEYTVNIGTNGSGSRELASTVAGTPEVTYENRTCEAEIRSGNLPVPALMELLTPSTFGNSANEIVKYTVRLRKCTAGDDVKIIVGAPNKKTTSYLDIK
;
A
#
# COMPACT_ATOMS: atom_id res chain seq x y z
N MET A 1 -13.31 9.63 -7.92
CA MET A 1 -13.05 11.01 -8.41
C MET A 1 -11.63 11.40 -8.07
N ASN A 2 -10.95 12.02 -9.02
CA ASN A 2 -9.59 12.54 -9.06
C ASN A 2 -8.49 11.58 -9.50
N LYS A 3 -8.33 11.57 -10.82
CA LYS A 3 -7.13 11.17 -11.54
C LYS A 3 -6.01 12.19 -11.26
N LYS A 4 -4.85 11.75 -10.81
CA LYS A 4 -3.61 12.50 -10.97
C LYS A 4 -2.82 11.88 -12.12
N GLN A 5 -2.66 12.65 -13.17
CA GLN A 5 -1.79 12.38 -14.30
C GLN A 5 -0.33 12.41 -13.84
N LEU A 6 0.39 11.35 -14.16
CA LEU A 6 1.85 11.34 -14.12
C LEU A 6 2.36 11.53 -15.55
N THR A 7 2.86 12.71 -15.84
CA THR A 7 3.58 13.02 -17.06
C THR A 7 5.00 12.46 -16.98
N SER A 8 5.27 11.40 -17.76
CA SER A 8 6.63 10.92 -18.00
C SER A 8 7.29 11.75 -19.09
N LYS A 9 8.38 12.41 -18.74
CA LYS A 9 9.27 13.08 -19.69
C LYS A 9 10.06 12.02 -20.45
N LEU A 10 9.83 11.90 -21.76
CA LEU A 10 10.74 11.21 -22.67
C LEU A 10 11.97 12.10 -22.89
N SER A 11 13.13 11.61 -22.46
CA SER A 11 14.42 12.12 -22.89
C SER A 11 14.81 11.45 -24.21
N ALA A 12 14.84 12.21 -25.28
CA ALA A 12 15.43 11.81 -26.55
C ALA A 12 16.95 11.82 -26.40
N ILE A 13 17.55 10.63 -26.49
CA ILE A 13 19.01 10.49 -26.65
C ILE A 13 19.28 10.43 -28.15
N ALA A 14 19.82 11.54 -28.68
CA ALA A 14 20.40 11.57 -30.01
C ALA A 14 21.77 10.88 -29.96
N VAL A 15 21.89 9.74 -30.62
CA VAL A 15 23.18 9.09 -30.87
C VAL A 15 23.74 9.69 -32.18
N SER A 16 24.72 10.57 -32.05
CA SER A 16 25.52 11.04 -33.14
C SER A 16 26.61 9.99 -33.46
N VAL A 17 26.51 9.37 -34.63
CA VAL A 17 27.57 8.52 -35.19
C VAL A 17 28.62 9.41 -35.83
N LEU A 18 29.79 9.51 -35.20
CA LEU A 18 31.01 10.08 -35.78
C LEU A 18 31.62 9.08 -36.79
N LEU A 19 31.52 9.42 -38.07
CA LEU A 19 32.37 8.82 -39.11
C LEU A 19 33.71 9.52 -39.10
N ALA A 20 34.73 8.84 -38.62
CA ALA A 20 36.11 9.24 -38.81
C ALA A 20 36.55 8.82 -40.22
N SER A 21 36.78 9.78 -41.10
CA SER A 21 37.58 9.58 -42.30
C SER A 21 38.94 10.16 -42.05
N CYS A 22 39.97 9.31 -42.12
CA CYS A 22 41.37 9.67 -42.16
C CYS A 22 41.74 10.11 -43.56
N GLY A 23 42.42 11.16 -43.68
CA GLY A 23 43.59 11.25 -44.45
C GLY A 23 43.90 12.54 -45.16
N GLY A 24 44.74 13.28 -44.62
CA GLY A 24 45.95 13.91 -45.16
C GLY A 24 45.79 15.00 -46.23
N GLY A 25 45.94 16.14 -45.82
CA GLY A 25 47.17 16.88 -45.89
C GLY A 25 47.30 17.77 -47.05
N GLY A 26 47.36 19.05 -46.78
CA GLY A 26 48.34 19.90 -47.33
C GLY A 26 47.89 21.09 -48.15
N GLY A 27 47.82 22.23 -47.48
CA GLY A 27 48.56 23.40 -47.79
C GLY A 27 48.07 24.26 -48.96
N GLY A 28 47.51 25.41 -48.61
CA GLY A 28 47.31 26.51 -49.49
C GLY A 28 48.61 27.22 -49.84
N TYR A 29 48.61 28.03 -50.86
CA TYR A 29 49.04 29.44 -50.78
C TYR A 29 48.90 30.09 -52.13
N TYR A 30 48.57 31.34 -52.13
CA TYR A 30 48.61 32.39 -53.16
C TYR A 30 49.94 32.56 -53.88
N GLY A 31 49.92 32.99 -55.11
CA GLY A 31 51.01 33.79 -55.67
C GLY A 31 51.14 33.61 -57.17
N SER A 32 50.61 34.63 -57.81
CA SER A 32 50.93 35.28 -59.10
C SER A 32 52.13 34.77 -59.91
N ASN A 33 51.87 34.79 -61.19
CA ASN A 33 52.73 35.18 -62.32
C ASN A 33 54.10 34.50 -62.54
N ASP A 34 54.32 33.88 -63.59
CA ASP A 34 54.89 34.32 -64.84
C ASP A 34 55.28 33.12 -65.74
N ASN A 35 54.96 33.35 -66.97
CA ASN A 35 55.60 32.93 -68.21
C ASN A 35 56.71 31.84 -68.22
N ASN A 36 56.56 30.77 -68.86
CA ASN A 36 57.13 30.52 -70.22
C ASN A 36 57.31 29.04 -70.56
N SER A 37 56.83 28.77 -71.71
CA SER A 37 57.27 27.85 -72.77
C SER A 37 57.48 26.38 -72.55
N SER A 38 56.73 25.71 -73.37
CA SER A 38 57.08 24.60 -74.29
C SER A 38 57.10 23.18 -73.72
N GLY A 39 56.22 22.40 -74.28
CA GLY A 39 56.30 20.93 -74.29
C GLY A 39 54.93 20.28 -74.54
N GLY A 40 54.60 20.26 -75.80
CA GLY A 40 53.32 19.74 -76.29
C GLY A 40 52.96 18.34 -75.93
N ASN A 41 51.69 18.12 -75.63
CA ASN A 41 50.95 17.06 -76.22
C ASN A 41 49.49 17.49 -76.34
N GLY A 42 49.10 17.83 -77.55
CA GLY A 42 47.78 18.23 -77.92
C GLY A 42 46.76 17.16 -77.66
N GLN A 43 46.07 17.22 -76.54
CA GLN A 43 44.73 16.67 -76.48
C GLN A 43 43.81 17.70 -77.08
N THR A 44 43.31 17.42 -78.24
CA THR A 44 42.22 18.11 -78.87
C THR A 44 41.08 18.18 -77.89
N PRO A 45 40.45 19.32 -77.61
CA PRO A 45 39.26 19.35 -76.72
C PRO A 45 38.25 18.38 -77.30
N VAL A 46 37.79 17.46 -76.44
CA VAL A 46 36.70 16.56 -76.80
C VAL A 46 35.46 17.41 -77.06
N THR A 47 35.12 17.65 -78.30
CA THR A 47 34.02 18.49 -78.74
C THR A 47 32.70 17.75 -78.93
N ALA A 48 32.75 16.39 -78.87
CA ALA A 48 31.59 15.52 -78.93
C ALA A 48 31.91 14.21 -78.21
N VAL A 49 30.95 13.70 -77.45
CA VAL A 49 31.02 12.39 -76.80
C VAL A 49 29.97 11.46 -77.35
N ASN A 50 30.35 10.20 -77.51
CA ASN A 50 29.44 9.10 -77.86
C ASN A 50 29.31 8.15 -76.67
N ILE A 51 28.17 7.49 -76.53
CA ILE A 51 27.94 6.46 -75.51
C ILE A 51 27.43 5.20 -76.17
N THR A 52 27.99 4.03 -75.76
CA THR A 52 27.54 2.71 -76.29
C THR A 52 26.16 2.37 -75.68
N ASN A 53 25.49 1.43 -76.32
CA ASN A 53 24.28 0.85 -75.73
C ASN A 53 24.61 0.20 -74.39
N ILE A 54 23.64 0.19 -73.50
CA ILE A 54 23.73 -0.49 -72.20
C ILE A 54 23.87 -2.01 -72.40
N ALA A 55 24.73 -2.65 -71.62
CA ALA A 55 24.78 -4.08 -71.50
C ALA A 55 24.66 -4.45 -70.02
N LEU A 56 23.80 -5.40 -69.69
CA LEU A 56 23.63 -5.95 -68.34
C LEU A 56 24.40 -7.23 -68.20
N TYR A 57 25.07 -7.40 -67.05
CA TYR A 57 25.83 -8.60 -66.70
C TYR A 57 25.38 -9.13 -65.37
N ASP A 58 25.16 -10.44 -65.28
CA ASP A 58 24.90 -11.14 -64.03
C ASP A 58 26.15 -11.24 -63.14
N SER A 59 26.02 -11.89 -61.98
CA SER A 59 27.13 -12.12 -61.03
C SER A 59 28.27 -12.96 -61.59
N ASN A 60 28.03 -13.73 -62.67
CA ASN A 60 29.05 -14.55 -63.38
C ASN A 60 29.64 -13.82 -64.60
N ASN A 61 29.35 -12.55 -64.75
CA ASN A 61 29.76 -11.67 -65.85
C ASN A 61 29.23 -12.15 -67.22
N ILE A 62 28.06 -12.82 -67.24
CA ILE A 62 27.33 -13.23 -68.44
C ILE A 62 26.29 -12.17 -68.79
N THR A 63 26.18 -11.84 -70.09
CA THR A 63 25.15 -10.86 -70.52
C THR A 63 23.73 -11.39 -70.27
N THR A 64 22.90 -10.56 -69.80
CA THR A 64 21.48 -10.87 -69.44
C THR A 64 20.58 -9.70 -69.78
N ASN A 65 19.32 -9.99 -70.03
CA ASN A 65 18.24 -8.97 -70.09
C ASN A 65 17.25 -9.13 -68.94
N ALA A 66 17.51 -10.04 -67.98
CA ALA A 66 16.68 -10.25 -66.83
C ALA A 66 17.38 -9.73 -65.59
N ILE A 67 16.67 -8.95 -64.74
CA ILE A 67 17.13 -8.50 -63.44
C ILE A 67 16.36 -9.26 -62.37
N THR A 68 17.08 -10.10 -61.66
CA THR A 68 16.57 -10.89 -60.53
C THR A 68 16.88 -10.20 -59.20
N ALA A 69 16.45 -10.76 -58.10
CA ALA A 69 16.77 -10.31 -56.75
C ALA A 69 18.29 -10.16 -56.49
N ALA A 70 19.12 -10.97 -57.16
CA ALA A 70 20.58 -10.85 -57.09
C ALA A 70 21.13 -9.54 -57.65
N GLY A 71 20.37 -8.92 -58.54
CA GLY A 71 20.79 -7.73 -59.28
C GLY A 71 21.73 -8.04 -60.43
N VAL A 72 22.08 -7.03 -61.18
CA VAL A 72 23.00 -7.09 -62.33
C VAL A 72 23.93 -5.88 -62.29
N THR A 73 25.00 -5.93 -63.11
CA THR A 73 25.86 -4.76 -63.37
C THR A 73 25.54 -4.22 -64.76
N ALA A 74 25.09 -2.95 -64.80
CA ALA A 74 24.93 -2.24 -66.09
C ALA A 74 26.22 -1.58 -66.45
N LYS A 75 26.64 -1.76 -67.71
CA LYS A 75 27.87 -1.15 -68.27
C LYS A 75 27.57 -0.39 -69.55
N VAL A 76 28.26 0.74 -69.71
CA VAL A 76 28.36 1.53 -70.96
C VAL A 76 29.78 2.02 -71.14
N ARG A 77 30.12 2.39 -72.37
CA ARG A 77 31.42 3.00 -72.69
C ARG A 77 31.20 4.36 -73.34
N VAL A 78 31.90 5.36 -72.83
CA VAL A 78 31.90 6.72 -73.37
C VAL A 78 33.19 6.91 -74.18
N THR A 79 33.04 7.38 -75.42
CA THR A 79 34.19 7.62 -76.34
C THR A 79 34.09 9.00 -76.92
N ASP A 80 35.20 9.58 -77.34
CA ASP A 80 35.27 10.74 -78.17
C ASP A 80 34.90 10.47 -79.63
N ALA A 81 34.93 11.45 -80.51
CA ALA A 81 34.63 11.32 -81.94
C ALA A 81 35.60 10.39 -82.69
N SER A 82 36.79 10.10 -82.15
CA SER A 82 37.74 9.20 -82.66
C SER A 82 37.61 7.78 -82.21
N GLY A 83 36.67 7.52 -81.27
CA GLY A 83 36.46 6.20 -80.68
C GLY A 83 37.33 5.91 -79.44
N LYS A 84 38.16 6.86 -78.98
CA LYS A 84 38.99 6.71 -77.78
C LYS A 84 38.13 6.88 -76.51
N GLY A 85 38.37 6.09 -75.47
CA GLY A 85 37.68 6.20 -74.20
C GLY A 85 37.88 7.56 -73.52
N VAL A 86 36.80 8.10 -72.98
CA VAL A 86 36.80 9.38 -72.23
C VAL A 86 36.74 9.06 -70.74
N SER A 87 37.82 9.36 -70.02
CA SER A 87 37.92 9.16 -68.57
C SER A 87 37.30 10.34 -67.82
N GLY A 88 36.63 10.03 -66.70
CA GLY A 88 36.05 11.06 -65.79
C GLY A 88 34.76 11.70 -66.32
N ALA A 89 34.13 11.14 -67.38
CA ALA A 89 32.80 11.55 -67.81
C ALA A 89 31.75 11.04 -66.79
N ILE A 90 30.80 11.92 -66.43
CA ILE A 90 29.66 11.51 -65.57
C ILE A 90 28.67 10.77 -66.46
N VAL A 91 28.34 9.53 -66.04
CA VAL A 91 27.27 8.75 -66.66
C VAL A 91 26.18 8.57 -65.63
N THR A 92 24.94 9.00 -65.95
CA THR A 92 23.76 8.81 -65.11
C THR A 92 22.84 7.78 -65.74
N PHE A 93 22.64 6.68 -65.01
CA PHE A 93 21.70 5.66 -65.40
C PHE A 93 20.34 5.97 -64.83
N SER A 94 19.24 5.71 -65.54
CA SER A 94 17.87 5.90 -65.15
C SER A 94 16.97 4.78 -65.66
N GLY A 95 15.98 4.37 -64.87
CA GLY A 95 15.04 3.32 -65.23
C GLY A 95 14.00 3.14 -64.15
N GLU A 96 12.78 2.77 -64.54
CA GLU A 96 11.71 2.47 -63.62
C GLU A 96 11.82 1.04 -63.04
N GLY A 97 11.34 0.83 -61.81
CA GLY A 97 11.28 -0.48 -61.17
C GLY A 97 12.62 -0.99 -60.60
N VAL A 98 13.70 -0.22 -60.70
CA VAL A 98 15.02 -0.57 -60.24
C VAL A 98 15.65 0.51 -59.33
N VAL A 99 16.59 0.06 -58.51
CA VAL A 99 17.47 0.93 -57.72
C VAL A 99 18.91 0.74 -58.14
N PHE A 100 19.68 1.82 -58.12
CA PHE A 100 21.07 1.86 -58.55
C PHE A 100 22.01 1.84 -57.33
N GLY A 101 23.24 1.36 -57.53
CA GLY A 101 24.28 1.32 -56.52
C GLY A 101 24.72 2.69 -55.99
N THR A 102 24.32 3.81 -56.66
CA THR A 102 24.45 5.17 -56.18
C THR A 102 23.08 5.83 -56.08
N SER A 103 22.91 6.76 -55.16
CA SER A 103 21.60 7.34 -54.84
C SER A 103 20.92 8.10 -56.02
N ASN A 104 21.73 8.55 -57.01
CA ASN A 104 21.25 9.29 -58.17
C ASN A 104 21.54 8.57 -59.50
N GLY A 105 21.99 7.32 -59.48
CA GLY A 105 22.35 6.53 -60.66
C GLY A 105 23.63 7.02 -61.41
N ALA A 106 24.39 7.95 -60.84
CA ALA A 106 25.54 8.54 -61.47
C ALA A 106 26.85 7.86 -61.08
N VAL A 107 27.72 7.60 -62.05
CA VAL A 107 29.08 7.04 -61.91
C VAL A 107 30.02 7.73 -62.88
N LEU A 108 31.32 7.72 -62.57
CA LEU A 108 32.37 8.23 -63.47
C LEU A 108 32.92 7.12 -64.31
N THR A 109 33.29 7.47 -65.56
CA THR A 109 34.03 6.54 -66.45
C THR A 109 35.48 6.37 -66.00
N ASN A 110 36.00 5.12 -66.15
CA ASN A 110 37.41 4.79 -65.93
C ASN A 110 38.34 5.26 -67.09
N ALA A 111 39.60 4.91 -67.05
CA ALA A 111 40.58 5.30 -68.07
C ALA A 111 40.24 4.78 -69.47
N GLU A 112 39.54 3.67 -69.60
CA GLU A 112 39.07 3.07 -70.84
C GLU A 112 37.73 3.63 -71.33
N GLY A 113 37.15 4.63 -70.55
CA GLY A 113 35.87 5.22 -70.82
C GLY A 113 34.69 4.37 -70.39
N GLU A 114 34.88 3.33 -69.61
CA GLU A 114 33.81 2.48 -69.12
C GLU A 114 33.19 3.03 -67.84
N ALA A 115 31.85 3.01 -67.76
CA ALA A 115 31.06 3.28 -66.56
C ALA A 115 30.25 2.02 -66.22
N SER A 116 30.28 1.60 -64.97
CA SER A 116 29.52 0.47 -64.46
C SER A 116 28.78 0.77 -63.16
N ILE A 117 27.57 0.28 -63.05
CA ILE A 117 26.74 0.48 -61.86
C ILE A 117 25.94 -0.80 -61.55
N SER A 118 25.81 -1.11 -60.27
CA SER A 118 24.91 -2.15 -59.82
C SER A 118 23.45 -1.71 -59.94
N VAL A 119 22.61 -2.64 -60.47
CA VAL A 119 21.15 -2.42 -60.64
C VAL A 119 20.41 -3.58 -59.97
N LYS A 120 19.46 -3.25 -59.15
CA LYS A 120 18.60 -4.26 -58.47
C LYS A 120 17.11 -3.89 -58.63
N PRO A 121 16.19 -4.86 -58.54
CA PRO A 121 14.79 -4.56 -58.45
C PRO A 121 14.48 -3.64 -57.25
N GLN A 122 13.61 -2.70 -57.43
CA GLN A 122 13.10 -1.84 -56.32
C GLN A 122 12.16 -2.66 -55.42
N ASP A 123 11.36 -3.56 -55.99
CA ASP A 123 10.50 -4.51 -55.30
C ASP A 123 10.88 -5.92 -55.71
N LEU A 124 11.13 -6.80 -54.74
CA LEU A 124 11.53 -8.20 -55.00
C LEU A 124 10.40 -9.04 -55.63
N ASN A 125 9.16 -8.57 -55.56
CA ASN A 125 8.01 -9.21 -56.20
C ASN A 125 7.68 -8.62 -57.59
N ALA A 126 8.41 -7.58 -58.02
CA ALA A 126 8.12 -6.93 -59.29
C ALA A 126 8.43 -7.88 -60.46
N THR A 127 7.50 -7.89 -61.41
CA THR A 127 7.63 -8.58 -62.69
C THR A 127 7.26 -7.67 -63.83
N GLY A 128 7.75 -7.89 -65.01
CA GLY A 128 7.35 -7.13 -66.18
C GLY A 128 8.56 -6.65 -67.00
N ALA A 129 8.25 -6.02 -68.13
CA ALA A 129 9.24 -5.43 -69.03
C ALA A 129 9.39 -3.97 -68.76
N TYR A 130 10.61 -3.52 -68.63
CA TYR A 130 10.99 -2.13 -68.29
C TYR A 130 12.10 -1.65 -69.20
N GLN A 131 12.44 -0.38 -69.14
CA GLN A 131 13.48 0.24 -69.93
C GLN A 131 14.53 0.92 -69.04
N LEU A 132 15.78 0.79 -69.43
CA LEU A 132 16.93 1.46 -68.82
C LEU A 132 17.59 2.38 -69.83
N SER A 133 17.99 3.55 -69.44
CA SER A 133 18.74 4.49 -70.25
C SER A 133 19.96 5.00 -69.47
N ALA A 134 20.96 5.49 -70.19
CA ALA A 134 22.08 6.17 -69.58
C ALA A 134 22.43 7.43 -70.38
N THR A 135 22.69 8.53 -69.66
CA THR A 135 23.11 9.81 -70.25
C THR A 135 24.48 10.16 -69.73
N THR A 136 25.37 10.56 -70.64
CA THR A 136 26.69 11.09 -70.26
C THR A 136 26.78 12.54 -70.49
N SER A 137 27.57 13.24 -69.67
CA SER A 137 27.91 14.66 -69.81
C SER A 137 29.39 14.84 -69.54
N TYR A 138 30.07 15.48 -70.48
CA TYR A 138 31.50 15.76 -70.37
C TYR A 138 31.83 17.06 -71.18
N ASN A 139 32.47 18.01 -70.54
CA ASN A 139 32.88 19.30 -71.13
C ASN A 139 31.80 20.02 -71.98
N GLY A 140 30.55 19.99 -71.54
CA GLY A 140 29.42 20.60 -72.21
C GLY A 140 28.80 19.83 -73.38
N SER A 141 29.35 18.65 -73.71
CA SER A 141 28.76 17.70 -74.65
C SER A 141 27.99 16.62 -73.92
N SER A 142 26.86 16.19 -74.42
CA SER A 142 26.03 15.11 -73.85
C SER A 142 25.63 14.10 -74.92
N ALA A 143 25.52 12.83 -74.49
CA ALA A 143 24.99 11.77 -75.34
C ALA A 143 24.13 10.83 -74.47
N THR A 144 23.10 10.23 -75.08
CA THR A 144 22.17 9.33 -74.40
C THR A 144 22.09 8.00 -75.16
N THR A 145 22.04 6.89 -74.45
CA THR A 145 21.85 5.56 -75.01
C THR A 145 20.47 5.41 -75.65
N LYS A 146 20.33 4.47 -76.56
CA LYS A 146 18.98 3.94 -76.85
C LYS A 146 18.43 3.27 -75.61
N PRO A 147 17.09 3.31 -75.37
CA PRO A 147 16.48 2.59 -74.26
C PRO A 147 16.81 1.07 -74.38
N TYR A 148 17.29 0.52 -73.30
CA TYR A 148 17.58 -0.91 -73.17
C TYR A 148 16.41 -1.62 -72.50
N ASN A 149 15.79 -2.60 -73.20
CA ASN A 149 14.67 -3.36 -72.64
C ASN A 149 15.19 -4.48 -71.73
N PHE A 150 14.66 -4.56 -70.51
CA PHE A 150 14.92 -5.62 -69.57
C PHE A 150 13.63 -6.16 -68.93
N VAL A 151 13.69 -7.29 -68.30
CA VAL A 151 12.57 -7.88 -67.55
C VAL A 151 12.95 -8.01 -66.08
N LEU A 152 12.05 -7.65 -65.19
CA LEU A 152 12.15 -7.97 -63.77
C LEU A 152 11.56 -9.39 -63.55
N GLN A 153 12.29 -10.20 -62.81
CA GLN A 153 11.86 -11.50 -62.35
C GLN A 153 11.66 -11.47 -60.85
N ALA A 154 10.45 -11.82 -60.41
CA ALA A 154 10.16 -11.92 -58.99
C ALA A 154 11.09 -12.93 -58.31
N ALA A 155 11.55 -12.60 -57.12
CA ALA A 155 12.29 -13.52 -56.28
C ALA A 155 11.35 -14.63 -55.81
N ASN A 156 11.74 -15.88 -56.01
CA ASN A 156 11.02 -16.99 -55.40
C ASN A 156 11.61 -17.28 -54.02
N ILE A 157 11.12 -16.56 -53.03
CA ILE A 157 11.66 -16.60 -51.67
C ILE A 157 11.31 -17.93 -50.99
N VAL A 158 12.30 -18.52 -50.35
CA VAL A 158 12.15 -19.69 -49.47
C VAL A 158 12.86 -19.46 -48.16
N LEU A 159 12.36 -20.09 -47.11
CA LEU A 159 12.98 -20.08 -45.77
C LEU A 159 13.88 -21.33 -45.67
N VAL A 160 15.16 -21.13 -45.37
CA VAL A 160 16.13 -22.21 -45.30
C VAL A 160 16.89 -22.23 -43.98
N GLY A 161 17.35 -23.44 -43.58
CA GLY A 161 18.21 -23.58 -42.40
C GLY A 161 17.58 -23.21 -41.07
N MET A 162 16.25 -23.43 -40.91
CA MET A 162 15.57 -23.18 -39.65
C MET A 162 16.08 -24.13 -38.57
N THR A 163 16.60 -23.54 -37.49
CA THR A 163 17.12 -24.29 -36.34
C THR A 163 16.74 -23.61 -35.04
N ALA A 164 16.63 -24.41 -33.99
CA ALA A 164 16.53 -23.93 -32.59
C ALA A 164 17.92 -24.12 -31.93
N ALA A 165 18.37 -23.13 -31.18
CA ALA A 165 19.65 -23.19 -30.47
C ALA A 165 19.65 -24.35 -29.45
N THR A 166 18.49 -24.62 -28.85
CA THR A 166 18.25 -25.75 -27.94
C THR A 166 16.90 -26.36 -28.30
N THR A 167 16.89 -27.68 -28.57
CA THR A 167 15.69 -28.44 -28.93
C THR A 167 15.03 -29.15 -27.75
N GLN A 168 15.73 -29.27 -26.62
CA GLN A 168 15.21 -29.76 -25.33
C GLN A 168 15.16 -28.62 -24.37
N LEU A 169 13.95 -28.21 -23.94
CA LEU A 169 13.71 -27.05 -23.09
C LEU A 169 13.07 -27.48 -21.79
N GLU A 170 13.47 -26.86 -20.70
CA GLU A 170 12.67 -26.85 -19.48
C GLU A 170 11.40 -26.02 -19.70
N SER A 171 10.34 -26.38 -19.00
CA SER A 171 9.10 -25.60 -19.06
C SER A 171 9.33 -24.16 -18.56
N GLY A 172 8.91 -23.19 -19.36
CA GLY A 172 9.14 -21.76 -19.11
C GLY A 172 10.48 -21.22 -19.62
N ALA A 173 11.37 -22.10 -20.12
CA ALA A 173 12.65 -21.69 -20.71
C ALA A 173 12.50 -21.09 -22.11
N SER A 174 13.56 -20.47 -22.61
CA SER A 174 13.61 -19.85 -23.94
C SER A 174 14.71 -20.43 -24.79
N THR A 175 14.51 -20.38 -26.10
CA THR A 175 15.54 -20.74 -27.11
C THR A 175 15.47 -19.79 -28.29
N ASN A 176 16.61 -19.53 -28.94
CA ASN A 176 16.65 -18.73 -30.15
C ASN A 176 16.35 -19.59 -31.36
N ILE A 177 15.47 -19.10 -32.23
CA ILE A 177 15.16 -19.68 -33.52
C ILE A 177 15.84 -18.85 -34.60
N THR A 178 16.62 -19.50 -35.46
CA THR A 178 17.33 -18.84 -36.55
C THR A 178 16.99 -19.50 -37.86
N LEU A 179 16.93 -18.71 -38.93
CA LEU A 179 16.78 -19.17 -40.29
C LEU A 179 17.31 -18.11 -41.26
N LYS A 180 17.38 -18.46 -42.55
CA LYS A 180 17.69 -17.49 -43.60
C LYS A 180 16.59 -17.42 -44.65
N THR A 181 16.42 -16.24 -45.21
CA THR A 181 15.60 -16.02 -46.41
C THR A 181 16.48 -16.05 -47.65
N GLN A 182 16.09 -16.84 -48.63
CA GLN A 182 16.90 -17.09 -49.83
C GLN A 182 16.00 -17.14 -51.06
N ASP A 183 16.49 -16.64 -52.20
CA ASP A 183 15.85 -16.90 -53.46
C ASP A 183 16.16 -18.35 -53.95
N SER A 184 15.13 -19.17 -54.14
CA SER A 184 15.24 -20.57 -54.47
C SER A 184 15.94 -20.83 -55.85
N ASN A 185 15.88 -19.85 -56.77
CA ASN A 185 16.45 -19.98 -58.11
C ASN A 185 17.93 -19.63 -58.12
N THR A 186 18.28 -18.49 -57.52
CA THR A 186 19.67 -17.98 -57.54
C THR A 186 20.52 -18.43 -56.37
N LYS A 187 19.87 -18.99 -55.29
CA LYS A 187 20.50 -19.34 -54.02
C LYS A 187 21.11 -18.16 -53.27
N VAL A 188 20.79 -16.95 -53.68
CA VAL A 188 21.26 -15.72 -53.01
C VAL A 188 20.34 -15.36 -51.87
N ASN A 189 20.93 -15.07 -50.72
CA ASN A 189 20.19 -14.62 -49.53
C ASN A 189 19.51 -13.25 -49.77
N GLN A 190 18.29 -13.09 -49.25
CA GLN A 190 17.47 -11.92 -49.48
C GLN A 190 17.21 -11.19 -48.18
N ASN A 191 17.39 -9.87 -48.17
CA ASN A 191 17.06 -9.00 -47.05
C ASN A 191 15.65 -8.38 -47.23
N ASN A 192 15.13 -7.75 -46.19
CA ASN A 192 13.83 -7.05 -46.17
C ASN A 192 12.62 -7.98 -46.41
N VAL A 193 12.77 -9.26 -46.12
CA VAL A 193 11.68 -10.24 -46.14
C VAL A 193 11.09 -10.38 -44.75
N THR A 194 9.79 -10.15 -44.60
CA THR A 194 9.08 -10.31 -43.33
C THR A 194 8.76 -11.77 -43.08
N VAL A 195 9.18 -12.30 -41.96
CA VAL A 195 8.94 -13.67 -41.50
C VAL A 195 8.17 -13.65 -40.20
N ASN A 196 7.03 -14.35 -40.15
CA ASN A 196 6.18 -14.49 -38.98
C ASN A 196 6.38 -15.85 -38.34
N PHE A 197 6.37 -15.89 -37.01
CA PHE A 197 6.57 -17.12 -36.25
C PHE A 197 5.29 -17.50 -35.50
N SER A 198 5.02 -18.80 -35.44
CA SER A 198 3.90 -19.37 -34.65
C SER A 198 4.32 -20.74 -34.10
N ALA A 199 3.65 -21.15 -33.03
CA ALA A 199 3.78 -22.46 -32.42
C ALA A 199 2.45 -22.93 -31.83
N THR A 200 2.32 -24.22 -31.54
CA THR A 200 1.13 -24.79 -30.89
C THR A 200 0.99 -24.30 -29.45
N CYS A 201 2.11 -24.11 -28.75
CA CYS A 201 2.19 -23.42 -27.45
C CYS A 201 3.49 -22.61 -27.43
N GLY A 202 3.49 -21.48 -26.69
CA GLY A 202 4.64 -20.60 -26.55
C GLY A 202 4.46 -19.23 -27.17
N THR A 203 5.39 -18.35 -26.91
CA THR A 203 5.41 -16.97 -27.40
C THR A 203 6.73 -16.64 -28.08
N PHE A 204 6.72 -15.64 -28.93
CA PHE A 204 7.89 -15.16 -29.64
C PHE A 204 8.17 -13.70 -29.37
N GLU A 205 9.44 -13.34 -29.26
CA GLU A 205 9.85 -11.95 -29.09
C GLU A 205 11.06 -11.65 -30.01
N PRO A 206 10.81 -10.94 -31.12
CA PRO A 206 9.52 -10.50 -31.68
C PRO A 206 8.78 -11.62 -32.43
N THR A 207 7.45 -11.48 -32.60
CA THR A 207 6.62 -12.45 -33.37
C THR A 207 6.79 -12.34 -34.87
N SER A 208 7.32 -11.21 -35.34
CA SER A 208 7.60 -10.95 -36.76
C SER A 208 8.96 -10.29 -36.90
N VAL A 209 9.77 -10.78 -37.81
CA VAL A 209 11.14 -10.31 -38.04
C VAL A 209 11.35 -10.03 -39.54
N VAL A 210 11.96 -8.88 -39.82
CA VAL A 210 12.41 -8.54 -41.19
C VAL A 210 13.86 -9.02 -41.36
N SER A 211 14.14 -9.82 -42.41
CA SER A 211 15.48 -10.35 -42.67
C SER A 211 16.51 -9.24 -42.95
N THR A 212 17.71 -9.40 -42.36
CA THR A 212 18.84 -8.47 -42.46
C THR A 212 20.15 -9.25 -42.69
N ASN A 213 21.27 -8.56 -42.91
CA ASN A 213 22.61 -9.17 -42.93
C ASN A 213 22.72 -10.47 -43.71
N GLN A 214 22.41 -10.43 -44.99
CA GLN A 214 22.42 -11.61 -45.87
C GLN A 214 21.31 -12.63 -45.53
N GLY A 215 20.09 -12.13 -45.30
CA GLY A 215 18.91 -12.94 -45.14
C GLY A 215 18.72 -13.50 -43.73
N ASP A 216 19.48 -13.04 -42.74
CA ASP A 216 19.37 -13.54 -41.36
C ASP A 216 18.04 -13.13 -40.71
N VAL A 217 17.41 -14.11 -40.06
CA VAL A 217 16.19 -13.97 -39.29
C VAL A 217 16.39 -14.67 -37.95
N THR A 218 16.21 -13.96 -36.85
CA THR A 218 16.34 -14.52 -35.50
C THR A 218 15.22 -14.03 -34.62
N THR A 219 14.57 -14.91 -33.89
CA THR A 219 13.61 -14.61 -32.84
C THR A 219 13.86 -15.45 -31.61
N SER A 220 13.39 -15.01 -30.46
CA SER A 220 13.42 -15.82 -29.24
C SER A 220 12.05 -16.47 -29.04
N TYR A 221 12.04 -17.79 -28.94
CA TYR A 221 10.89 -18.58 -28.52
C TYR A 221 10.92 -18.79 -27.01
N LYS A 222 9.80 -18.57 -26.34
CA LYS A 222 9.62 -18.84 -24.92
C LYS A 222 8.51 -19.86 -24.74
N SER A 223 8.76 -20.89 -23.91
CA SER A 223 7.81 -21.99 -23.68
C SER A 223 6.71 -21.61 -22.65
N ILE A 224 6.13 -20.40 -22.81
CA ILE A 224 4.97 -19.88 -22.07
C ILE A 224 3.96 -19.40 -23.10
N GLY A 225 2.72 -19.89 -23.01
CA GLY A 225 1.64 -19.50 -23.88
C GLY A 225 1.23 -18.02 -23.69
N VAL A 226 0.51 -17.46 -24.67
CA VAL A 226 -0.03 -16.09 -24.61
C VAL A 226 -0.98 -15.86 -23.42
N ASP A 227 -1.54 -16.94 -22.87
CA ASP A 227 -2.38 -16.95 -21.68
C ASP A 227 -1.58 -17.07 -20.37
N GLY A 228 -0.25 -17.03 -20.44
CA GLY A 228 0.66 -17.14 -19.29
C GLY A 228 0.89 -18.56 -18.79
N LYS A 229 0.30 -19.58 -19.44
CA LYS A 229 0.49 -20.99 -19.06
C LYS A 229 1.79 -21.54 -19.57
N LEU A 230 2.37 -22.44 -18.80
CA LEU A 230 3.57 -23.17 -19.18
C LEU A 230 3.25 -24.21 -20.28
N CYS A 231 4.13 -24.32 -21.26
CA CYS A 231 4.07 -25.35 -22.27
C CYS A 231 4.78 -26.63 -21.80
N GLU A 232 4.30 -27.77 -22.26
CA GLU A 232 4.94 -29.08 -22.04
C GLU A 232 4.81 -29.99 -23.30
N GLY A 233 5.68 -30.99 -23.41
CA GLY A 233 5.68 -31.94 -24.53
C GLY A 233 6.24 -31.36 -25.81
N PRO A 234 6.07 -32.11 -26.95
CA PRO A 234 6.58 -31.69 -28.23
C PRO A 234 5.83 -30.50 -28.81
N GLN A 235 6.57 -29.49 -29.26
CA GLN A 235 6.02 -28.27 -29.88
C GLN A 235 6.63 -28.13 -31.28
N THR A 236 5.80 -27.84 -32.27
CA THR A 236 6.23 -27.49 -33.61
C THR A 236 6.22 -26.00 -33.80
N ILE A 237 7.39 -25.42 -33.99
CA ILE A 237 7.60 -24.02 -34.32
C ILE A 237 7.58 -23.85 -35.83
N ARG A 238 6.77 -22.90 -36.32
CA ARG A 238 6.57 -22.62 -37.74
C ARG A 238 7.03 -21.23 -38.07
N ALA A 239 7.67 -21.08 -39.22
CA ALA A 239 7.99 -19.78 -39.79
C ALA A 239 7.36 -19.66 -41.19
N SER A 240 6.73 -18.53 -41.48
CA SER A 240 6.03 -18.26 -42.74
C SER A 240 6.17 -16.81 -43.15
N GLY A 241 5.92 -16.51 -44.42
CA GLY A 241 5.85 -15.16 -44.95
C GLY A 241 4.75 -15.07 -46.02
N SER A 242 4.52 -13.86 -46.55
CA SER A 242 3.54 -13.66 -47.62
C SER A 242 4.01 -14.35 -48.88
N ASN A 243 3.26 -15.34 -49.40
CA ASN A 243 3.57 -16.18 -50.56
C ASN A 243 4.87 -16.97 -50.41
N ILE A 244 5.33 -17.24 -49.19
CA ILE A 244 6.56 -18.02 -48.91
C ILE A 244 6.11 -19.35 -48.25
N PRO A 245 6.59 -20.49 -48.77
CA PRO A 245 6.32 -21.79 -48.16
C PRO A 245 6.77 -21.84 -46.71
N GLU A 246 5.92 -22.41 -45.86
CA GLU A 246 6.20 -22.59 -44.43
C GLU A 246 7.40 -23.54 -44.21
N THR A 247 8.22 -23.22 -43.23
CA THR A 247 9.23 -24.14 -42.70
C THR A 247 8.99 -24.35 -41.20
N LYS A 248 9.51 -25.42 -40.63
CA LYS A 248 9.29 -25.82 -39.25
C LYS A 248 10.52 -26.38 -38.59
N VAL A 249 10.54 -26.27 -37.26
CA VAL A 249 11.47 -26.97 -36.37
C VAL A 249 10.72 -27.46 -35.14
N ASP A 250 11.02 -28.64 -34.68
CA ASP A 250 10.40 -29.23 -33.51
C ASP A 250 11.31 -29.02 -32.28
N VAL A 251 10.71 -28.67 -31.14
CA VAL A 251 11.34 -28.62 -29.84
C VAL A 251 10.53 -29.45 -28.84
N SER A 252 11.20 -30.07 -27.87
CA SER A 252 10.58 -30.85 -26.83
C SER A 252 10.72 -30.09 -25.50
N ILE A 253 9.60 -29.86 -24.83
CA ILE A 253 9.57 -29.17 -23.56
C ILE A 253 9.33 -30.20 -22.45
N ALA A 254 10.20 -30.18 -21.43
CA ALA A 254 10.10 -31.06 -20.28
C ALA A 254 8.72 -30.94 -19.62
N ALA A 255 8.24 -32.01 -19.06
CA ALA A 255 7.00 -32.00 -18.27
C ALA A 255 7.12 -31.01 -17.11
N ILE A 256 6.05 -30.28 -16.88
CA ILE A 256 5.99 -29.29 -15.80
C ILE A 256 6.09 -30.02 -14.47
N GLU A 257 7.17 -29.78 -13.72
CA GLU A 257 7.27 -30.21 -12.33
C GLU A 257 6.75 -29.10 -11.43
N ALA A 258 5.62 -29.35 -10.79
CA ALA A 258 5.10 -28.44 -9.79
C ALA A 258 5.97 -28.46 -8.52
N ASN A 259 6.33 -27.31 -8.00
CA ASN A 259 7.25 -27.13 -6.87
C ASN A 259 6.69 -26.25 -5.75
N SER A 260 5.49 -25.72 -5.88
CA SER A 260 4.84 -24.94 -4.84
C SER A 260 3.32 -25.15 -4.84
N LEU A 261 2.76 -25.37 -3.67
CA LEU A 261 1.33 -25.46 -3.43
C LEU A 261 0.96 -24.44 -2.36
N VAL A 262 -0.05 -23.62 -2.60
CA VAL A 262 -0.43 -22.51 -1.73
C VAL A 262 -1.94 -22.56 -1.47
N TYR A 263 -2.34 -22.31 -0.24
CA TYR A 263 -3.76 -22.08 0.11
C TYR A 263 -4.18 -20.70 -0.37
N THR A 264 -5.16 -20.61 -1.26
CA THR A 264 -5.55 -19.37 -1.96
C THR A 264 -6.94 -18.88 -1.65
N THR A 265 -7.70 -19.58 -0.78
CA THR A 265 -8.98 -19.06 -0.27
C THR A 265 -8.75 -17.74 0.46
N SER A 266 -9.35 -16.65 -0.02
CA SER A 266 -9.10 -15.30 0.48
C SER A 266 -9.89 -14.93 1.74
N SER A 267 -11.00 -15.64 2.00
CA SER A 267 -11.88 -15.40 3.16
C SER A 267 -11.91 -16.62 4.08
N SER A 268 -12.27 -16.40 5.36
CA SER A 268 -12.56 -17.51 6.26
C SER A 268 -13.77 -18.31 5.79
N VAL A 269 -13.69 -19.63 5.92
CA VAL A 269 -14.76 -20.56 5.57
C VAL A 269 -15.39 -21.08 6.85
N ASN A 270 -16.54 -20.51 7.23
CA ASN A 270 -17.27 -20.88 8.42
C ASN A 270 -18.49 -21.71 8.01
N LEU A 271 -18.45 -22.98 8.32
CA LEU A 271 -19.56 -23.92 8.10
C LEU A 271 -20.43 -23.98 9.35
N GLY A 272 -21.73 -24.05 9.19
CA GLY A 272 -22.62 -24.39 10.30
C GLY A 272 -22.80 -25.90 10.43
N ILE A 273 -22.98 -26.44 11.65
CA ILE A 273 -23.37 -27.84 11.83
C ILE A 273 -24.66 -28.14 11.06
N LYS A 274 -24.86 -29.38 10.68
CA LYS A 274 -25.99 -29.81 9.85
C LYS A 274 -27.36 -29.36 10.38
N SER A 275 -27.50 -29.26 11.71
CA SER A 275 -28.73 -28.83 12.40
C SER A 275 -28.86 -27.30 12.56
N SER A 276 -27.85 -26.51 12.18
CA SER A 276 -27.85 -25.06 12.41
C SER A 276 -28.73 -24.26 11.42
N GLY A 277 -29.16 -24.88 10.32
CA GLY A 277 -29.88 -24.18 9.25
C GLY A 277 -29.02 -23.18 8.45
N THR A 278 -27.72 -23.15 8.67
CA THR A 278 -26.75 -22.28 7.98
C THR A 278 -26.02 -23.03 6.86
N ALA A 279 -24.90 -22.51 6.37
CA ALA A 279 -24.17 -23.08 5.23
C ALA A 279 -23.89 -24.58 5.39
N ALA A 280 -24.62 -25.40 4.64
CA ALA A 280 -24.52 -26.86 4.62
C ALA A 280 -23.31 -27.40 3.84
N SER A 281 -22.55 -26.54 3.18
CA SER A 281 -21.31 -26.85 2.48
C SER A 281 -20.48 -25.58 2.28
N GLY A 282 -19.18 -25.75 2.11
CA GLY A 282 -18.26 -24.68 1.77
C GLY A 282 -17.16 -25.16 0.84
N GLN A 283 -16.50 -24.26 0.18
CA GLN A 283 -15.40 -24.55 -0.72
C GLN A 283 -14.12 -23.87 -0.24
N ILE A 284 -13.02 -24.60 -0.36
CA ILE A 284 -11.68 -24.09 -0.18
C ILE A 284 -10.88 -24.31 -1.45
N GLU A 285 -9.88 -23.48 -1.65
CA GLU A 285 -9.05 -23.48 -2.85
C GLU A 285 -7.58 -23.50 -2.48
N PHE A 286 -6.85 -24.37 -3.17
CA PHE A 286 -5.39 -24.31 -3.23
C PHE A 286 -4.97 -24.01 -4.66
N THR A 287 -3.80 -23.40 -4.86
CA THR A 287 -3.24 -23.19 -6.19
C THR A 287 -1.85 -23.80 -6.27
N LEU A 288 -1.65 -24.62 -7.30
CA LEU A 288 -0.40 -25.28 -7.58
C LEU A 288 0.41 -24.47 -8.59
N TYR A 289 1.70 -24.30 -8.31
CA TYR A 289 2.62 -23.56 -9.16
C TYR A 289 3.83 -24.39 -9.55
N ALA A 290 4.33 -24.12 -10.74
CA ALA A 290 5.64 -24.55 -11.25
C ALA A 290 6.44 -23.28 -11.56
N ASN A 291 7.49 -23.03 -10.80
CA ASN A 291 8.36 -21.85 -10.96
C ASN A 291 7.57 -20.51 -11.02
N GLY A 292 6.53 -20.39 -10.17
CA GLY A 292 5.70 -19.18 -10.09
C GLY A 292 4.57 -19.09 -11.13
N THR A 293 4.47 -20.02 -12.06
CA THR A 293 3.38 -20.10 -13.05
C THR A 293 2.38 -21.20 -12.65
N PRO A 294 1.05 -20.99 -12.77
CA PRO A 294 0.06 -21.99 -12.44
C PRO A 294 0.28 -23.33 -13.17
N ALA A 295 0.27 -24.45 -12.44
CA ALA A 295 0.50 -25.79 -12.97
C ALA A 295 -0.83 -26.54 -13.12
N ALA A 296 -1.22 -26.82 -14.36
CA ALA A 296 -2.45 -27.50 -14.70
C ALA A 296 -2.31 -29.04 -14.73
N ASN A 297 -3.45 -29.73 -14.60
CA ASN A 297 -3.59 -31.18 -14.84
C ASN A 297 -2.68 -32.08 -13.98
N LYS A 298 -2.35 -31.63 -12.76
CA LYS A 298 -1.56 -32.39 -11.79
C LYS A 298 -2.46 -32.95 -10.69
N ASP A 299 -2.17 -34.14 -10.22
CA ASP A 299 -2.92 -34.81 -9.16
C ASP A 299 -2.46 -34.29 -7.78
N VAL A 300 -3.42 -33.84 -6.97
CA VAL A 300 -3.21 -33.35 -5.59
C VAL A 300 -4.07 -34.16 -4.65
N ASN A 301 -3.45 -34.76 -3.65
CA ASN A 301 -4.12 -35.51 -2.59
C ASN A 301 -4.59 -34.57 -1.48
N ILE A 302 -5.85 -34.66 -1.12
CA ILE A 302 -6.52 -33.85 -0.09
C ILE A 302 -6.85 -34.74 1.08
N GLU A 303 -6.41 -34.35 2.27
CA GLU A 303 -6.53 -35.09 3.51
C GLU A 303 -7.07 -34.21 4.63
N LEU A 304 -8.03 -34.73 5.42
CA LEU A 304 -8.48 -34.11 6.67
C LEU A 304 -7.50 -34.47 7.79
N MET A 305 -6.91 -33.42 8.39
CA MET A 305 -5.94 -33.62 9.48
C MET A 305 -6.63 -34.02 10.78
N GLN A 306 -5.86 -34.69 11.64
CA GLN A 306 -6.31 -35.07 12.97
C GLN A 306 -6.65 -33.80 13.78
N GLY A 307 -7.83 -33.80 14.42
CA GLY A 307 -8.37 -32.61 15.10
C GLY A 307 -9.52 -31.95 14.36
N SER A 308 -9.70 -32.24 13.08
CA SER A 308 -10.91 -31.81 12.36
C SER A 308 -12.13 -32.65 12.85
N PRO A 309 -13.34 -32.05 12.88
CA PRO A 309 -14.56 -32.73 13.32
C PRO A 309 -14.73 -34.13 12.72
N ALA A 310 -15.04 -35.12 13.53
CA ALA A 310 -15.04 -36.54 13.12
C ALA A 310 -16.10 -36.88 12.05
N ASP A 311 -17.14 -36.06 11.93
CA ASP A 311 -18.24 -36.20 10.97
C ASP A 311 -18.18 -35.20 9.79
N LEU A 312 -17.10 -34.42 9.71
CA LEU A 312 -16.81 -33.59 8.52
C LEU A 312 -16.35 -34.47 7.35
N SER A 313 -16.81 -34.21 6.16
CA SER A 313 -16.52 -35.01 4.97
C SER A 313 -16.30 -34.22 3.69
N PHE A 314 -15.72 -34.87 2.66
CA PHE A 314 -15.51 -34.29 1.34
C PHE A 314 -16.69 -34.47 0.38
N ILE A 315 -17.65 -35.31 0.75
CA ILE A 315 -18.90 -35.53 0.02
C ILE A 315 -20.08 -35.56 0.99
N SER A 316 -21.27 -35.27 0.53
CA SER A 316 -22.49 -35.15 1.35
C SER A 316 -22.87 -36.41 2.15
N LEU A 317 -22.29 -37.58 1.86
CA LEU A 317 -22.59 -38.86 2.47
C LEU A 317 -21.53 -39.35 3.47
N GLY A 318 -20.64 -38.49 3.93
CA GLY A 318 -19.73 -38.80 5.04
C GLY A 318 -18.41 -39.48 4.68
N ASN A 319 -17.92 -39.38 3.45
CA ASN A 319 -16.60 -39.89 3.06
C ASN A 319 -15.46 -38.96 3.51
N ARG A 320 -14.55 -39.53 4.33
CA ARG A 320 -13.36 -38.83 4.87
C ARG A 320 -12.03 -39.31 4.26
N GLU A 321 -12.06 -40.29 3.35
CA GLU A 321 -10.86 -40.82 2.71
C GLU A 321 -10.10 -39.72 1.93
N ILE A 322 -8.80 -39.92 1.79
CA ILE A 322 -7.94 -39.07 0.99
C ILE A 322 -8.52 -38.99 -0.43
N ARG A 323 -8.74 -37.77 -0.89
CA ARG A 323 -9.31 -37.51 -2.20
C ARG A 323 -8.26 -36.93 -3.12
N THR A 324 -8.07 -37.54 -4.29
CA THR A 324 -7.23 -36.96 -5.35
C THR A 324 -8.04 -36.04 -6.23
N VAL A 325 -7.59 -34.81 -6.38
CA VAL A 325 -8.19 -33.77 -7.22
C VAL A 325 -7.17 -33.28 -8.23
N LYS A 326 -7.55 -33.14 -9.48
CA LYS A 326 -6.69 -32.56 -10.52
C LYS A 326 -6.75 -31.04 -10.48
N SER A 327 -5.58 -30.41 -10.60
CA SER A 327 -5.52 -28.96 -10.79
C SER A 327 -6.14 -28.56 -12.14
N ASP A 328 -6.93 -27.50 -12.12
CA ASP A 328 -7.55 -26.91 -13.32
C ASP A 328 -6.53 -26.17 -14.20
N PRO A 329 -6.92 -25.62 -15.36
CA PRO A 329 -6.03 -24.83 -16.23
C PRO A 329 -5.36 -23.62 -15.57
N ASN A 330 -5.87 -23.14 -14.45
CA ASN A 330 -5.30 -22.04 -13.66
C ASN A 330 -4.50 -22.55 -12.44
N GLY A 331 -4.18 -23.86 -12.39
CA GLY A 331 -3.50 -24.48 -11.27
C GLY A 331 -4.33 -24.65 -10.01
N LYS A 332 -5.64 -24.37 -10.07
CA LYS A 332 -6.53 -24.38 -8.90
C LYS A 332 -7.00 -25.80 -8.58
N VAL A 333 -7.04 -26.09 -7.28
CA VAL A 333 -7.58 -27.32 -6.69
C VAL A 333 -8.68 -26.91 -5.74
N VAL A 334 -9.93 -27.15 -6.13
CA VAL A 334 -11.12 -26.78 -5.36
C VAL A 334 -11.63 -28.00 -4.60
N VAL A 335 -11.87 -27.81 -3.30
CA VAL A 335 -12.35 -28.86 -2.41
C VAL A 335 -13.65 -28.40 -1.77
N THR A 336 -14.69 -29.22 -1.85
CA THR A 336 -15.96 -28.97 -1.17
C THR A 336 -16.00 -29.74 0.15
N LEU A 337 -16.44 -29.07 1.22
CA LEU A 337 -16.55 -29.60 2.57
C LEU A 337 -18.02 -29.68 2.97
N TYR A 338 -18.38 -30.77 3.63
CA TYR A 338 -19.73 -31.00 4.15
C TYR A 338 -19.64 -31.25 5.66
N PRO A 339 -20.17 -30.34 6.50
CA PRO A 339 -20.15 -30.48 7.95
C PRO A 339 -21.16 -31.52 8.42
N GLY A 340 -20.83 -32.15 9.52
CA GLY A 340 -21.76 -32.96 10.31
C GLY A 340 -22.38 -32.18 11.47
N ASN A 341 -22.52 -32.81 12.65
CA ASN A 341 -23.08 -32.17 13.84
C ASN A 341 -22.02 -31.75 14.87
N ILE A 342 -20.77 -32.12 14.65
CA ILE A 342 -19.67 -31.84 15.60
C ILE A 342 -18.99 -30.51 15.18
N PRO A 343 -19.03 -29.46 16.03
CA PRO A 343 -18.31 -28.25 15.77
C PRO A 343 -16.81 -28.40 16.07
N GLY A 344 -15.99 -27.58 15.44
CA GLY A 344 -14.55 -27.56 15.70
C GLY A 344 -13.74 -26.87 14.59
N PRO A 345 -12.45 -26.65 14.82
CA PRO A 345 -11.52 -26.18 13.79
C PRO A 345 -11.35 -27.24 12.70
N VAL A 346 -11.10 -26.80 11.48
CA VAL A 346 -10.88 -27.69 10.34
C VAL A 346 -9.50 -27.42 9.76
N GLU A 347 -8.70 -28.45 9.66
CA GLU A 347 -7.40 -28.40 9.00
C GLU A 347 -7.35 -29.45 7.88
N ILE A 348 -7.02 -28.99 6.68
CA ILE A 348 -6.92 -29.81 5.48
C ILE A 348 -5.53 -29.67 4.92
N LYS A 349 -4.90 -30.80 4.64
CA LYS A 349 -3.62 -30.87 3.96
C LYS A 349 -3.83 -31.21 2.49
N ALA A 350 -3.29 -30.38 1.62
CA ALA A 350 -3.15 -30.69 0.20
C ALA A 350 -1.70 -31.08 -0.08
N THR A 351 -1.49 -32.16 -0.81
CA THR A 351 -0.14 -32.69 -1.12
C THR A 351 -0.06 -33.09 -2.59
N LEU A 352 0.96 -32.66 -3.29
CA LEU A 352 1.19 -33.06 -4.67
C LEU A 352 1.46 -34.58 -4.74
N ALA A 353 0.69 -35.30 -5.55
CA ALA A 353 0.79 -36.76 -5.62
C ALA A 353 2.14 -37.27 -6.12
N SER A 354 2.77 -36.59 -7.08
CA SER A 354 4.09 -36.91 -7.63
C SER A 354 5.27 -36.53 -6.73
N ASN A 355 5.07 -35.59 -5.78
CA ASN A 355 6.11 -35.15 -4.86
C ASN A 355 5.49 -34.71 -3.52
N THR A 356 5.53 -35.62 -2.55
CA THR A 356 4.90 -35.42 -1.23
C THR A 356 5.56 -34.34 -0.36
N SER A 357 6.73 -33.85 -0.73
CA SER A 357 7.35 -32.70 -0.05
C SER A 357 6.67 -31.36 -0.40
N VAL A 358 5.92 -31.31 -1.50
CA VAL A 358 5.13 -30.14 -1.91
C VAL A 358 3.74 -30.26 -1.32
N SER A 359 3.48 -29.51 -0.25
CA SER A 359 2.21 -29.54 0.46
C SER A 359 1.83 -28.17 1.04
N ALA A 360 0.54 -27.96 1.32
CA ALA A 360 0.01 -26.78 1.97
C ALA A 360 -1.12 -27.17 2.94
N LEU A 361 -1.29 -26.37 4.00
CA LEU A 361 -2.38 -26.50 4.97
C LEU A 361 -3.42 -25.39 4.76
N SER A 362 -4.69 -25.73 4.97
CA SER A 362 -5.77 -24.74 4.99
C SER A 362 -5.65 -23.80 6.20
N LYS A 363 -6.24 -22.61 6.10
CA LYS A 363 -6.26 -21.60 7.16
C LYS A 363 -7.67 -21.06 7.31
N ASN A 364 -8.07 -20.73 8.55
CA ASN A 364 -9.34 -20.08 8.84
C ASN A 364 -10.56 -20.85 8.31
N VAL A 365 -10.57 -22.17 8.49
CA VAL A 365 -11.70 -23.04 8.19
C VAL A 365 -12.24 -23.60 9.49
N SER A 366 -13.56 -23.55 9.69
CA SER A 366 -14.18 -24.06 10.92
C SER A 366 -15.59 -24.55 10.68
N VAL A 367 -16.03 -25.46 11.55
CA VAL A 367 -17.43 -25.85 11.72
C VAL A 367 -17.92 -25.25 13.03
N SER A 368 -18.93 -24.38 12.98
CA SER A 368 -19.50 -23.71 14.13
C SER A 368 -20.87 -24.28 14.47
N THR A 369 -21.31 -24.14 15.74
CA THR A 369 -22.71 -24.46 16.11
C THR A 369 -23.68 -23.48 15.47
N GLY A 370 -23.17 -22.38 14.99
CA GLY A 370 -23.97 -21.31 14.40
C GLY A 370 -24.59 -20.37 15.43
N ARG A 371 -24.40 -20.62 16.72
CA ARG A 371 -25.04 -19.86 17.80
C ARG A 371 -24.02 -19.34 18.78
N VAL A 372 -24.12 -18.05 19.07
CA VAL A 372 -23.24 -17.38 20.04
C VAL A 372 -23.52 -17.91 21.44
N THR A 373 -22.48 -18.03 22.27
CA THR A 373 -22.64 -18.36 23.70
C THR A 373 -22.44 -17.13 24.57
N GLN A 374 -22.87 -17.22 25.84
CA GLN A 374 -22.71 -16.11 26.78
C GLN A 374 -21.24 -15.71 26.98
N THR A 375 -20.34 -16.70 27.01
CA THR A 375 -18.90 -16.49 27.10
C THR A 375 -18.28 -16.14 25.75
N GLY A 376 -18.99 -16.38 24.65
CA GLY A 376 -18.56 -16.11 23.28
C GLY A 376 -18.97 -14.72 22.74
N LEU A 377 -19.78 -13.96 23.49
CA LEU A 377 -20.10 -12.57 23.18
C LEU A 377 -19.11 -11.64 23.88
N SER A 378 -18.46 -10.81 23.11
CA SER A 378 -17.66 -9.71 23.67
C SER A 378 -17.96 -8.40 22.97
N LEU A 379 -18.04 -7.32 23.75
CA LEU A 379 -18.25 -5.97 23.26
C LEU A 379 -16.99 -5.13 23.52
N SER A 380 -16.67 -4.27 22.60
CA SER A 380 -15.64 -3.24 22.77
C SER A 380 -16.16 -1.91 22.26
N MET A 381 -15.61 -0.80 22.75
CA MET A 381 -16.02 0.55 22.38
C MET A 381 -14.81 1.41 22.04
N SER A 382 -14.99 2.36 21.14
CA SER A 382 -13.90 3.26 20.72
C SER A 382 -13.58 4.32 21.78
N LYS A 383 -14.59 4.77 22.51
CA LYS A 383 -14.48 5.66 23.67
C LYS A 383 -15.73 5.49 24.54
N ASN A 384 -15.63 5.79 25.81
CA ASN A 384 -16.74 5.64 26.75
C ASN A 384 -17.17 6.93 27.46
N SER A 385 -16.47 8.07 27.26
CA SER A 385 -16.90 9.37 27.73
C SER A 385 -17.14 10.32 26.56
N LEU A 386 -18.41 10.60 26.29
CA LEU A 386 -18.89 11.42 25.20
C LEU A 386 -19.34 12.79 25.73
N GLN A 387 -19.47 13.77 24.82
CA GLN A 387 -19.89 15.12 25.16
C GLN A 387 -21.39 15.19 25.39
N ASN A 388 -21.79 15.58 26.60
CA ASN A 388 -23.21 15.86 26.92
C ASN A 388 -23.72 17.11 26.24
N ASP A 389 -22.89 18.14 26.13
CA ASP A 389 -23.28 19.47 25.70
C ASP A 389 -23.38 19.65 24.18
N LYS A 390 -23.14 18.57 23.44
CA LYS A 390 -23.17 18.55 21.98
C LYS A 390 -23.92 17.33 21.48
N ASP A 391 -24.82 17.52 20.48
CA ASP A 391 -25.43 16.43 19.74
C ASP A 391 -24.45 15.89 18.68
N GLY A 392 -24.49 14.58 18.46
CA GLY A 392 -23.71 13.93 17.40
C GLY A 392 -22.26 13.60 17.76
N ASP A 393 -21.86 13.67 19.03
CA ASP A 393 -20.62 13.04 19.45
C ASP A 393 -20.82 11.53 19.51
N THR A 394 -19.91 10.74 18.88
CA THR A 394 -20.14 9.32 18.61
C THR A 394 -19.11 8.40 19.22
N ALA A 395 -19.56 7.22 19.60
CA ALA A 395 -18.71 6.07 19.93
C ALA A 395 -19.12 4.86 19.08
N THR A 396 -18.14 4.16 18.54
CA THR A 396 -18.36 2.87 17.85
C THR A 396 -18.31 1.74 18.87
N ILE A 397 -19.31 0.88 18.84
CA ILE A 397 -19.37 -0.37 19.61
C ILE A 397 -19.18 -1.52 18.63
N VAL A 398 -18.18 -2.38 18.90
CA VAL A 398 -17.92 -3.57 18.10
C VAL A 398 -18.33 -4.80 18.90
N ALA A 399 -19.24 -5.60 18.33
CA ALA A 399 -19.61 -6.88 18.84
C ALA A 399 -18.80 -7.99 18.17
N ARG A 400 -18.24 -8.89 18.94
CA ARG A 400 -17.61 -10.12 18.46
C ARG A 400 -18.36 -11.30 19.04
N MET A 401 -18.72 -12.22 18.18
CA MET A 401 -19.59 -13.35 18.49
C MET A 401 -18.93 -14.63 18.04
N VAL A 402 -18.66 -15.50 19.00
CA VAL A 402 -18.15 -16.85 18.76
C VAL A 402 -19.06 -17.89 19.40
N ASP A 403 -19.00 -19.09 18.88
CA ASP A 403 -19.72 -20.24 19.46
C ASP A 403 -18.96 -20.83 20.65
N ARG A 404 -19.48 -21.92 21.20
CA ARG A 404 -18.91 -22.62 22.36
C ARG A 404 -17.47 -23.09 22.14
N THR A 405 -17.10 -23.40 20.92
CA THR A 405 -15.76 -23.88 20.55
C THR A 405 -14.81 -22.77 20.09
N GLY A 406 -15.25 -21.51 20.18
CA GLY A 406 -14.44 -20.34 19.80
C GLY A 406 -14.48 -20.01 18.32
N ASN A 407 -15.32 -20.67 17.53
CA ASN A 407 -15.46 -20.38 16.10
C ASN A 407 -16.38 -19.17 15.88
N PRO A 408 -16.10 -18.29 14.92
CA PRO A 408 -16.99 -17.21 14.55
C PRO A 408 -18.39 -17.70 14.21
N VAL A 409 -19.43 -17.01 14.66
CA VAL A 409 -20.80 -17.29 14.23
C VAL A 409 -20.99 -17.02 12.73
N PRO A 410 -21.97 -17.66 12.07
CA PRO A 410 -22.23 -17.45 10.66
C PRO A 410 -22.49 -16.00 10.29
N ASN A 411 -22.15 -15.63 9.07
CA ASN A 411 -22.46 -14.32 8.54
C ASN A 411 -23.98 -14.10 8.51
N GLY A 412 -24.40 -12.88 8.86
CA GLY A 412 -25.81 -12.54 8.94
C GLY A 412 -26.44 -12.79 10.31
N THR A 413 -25.71 -13.28 11.34
CA THR A 413 -26.21 -13.33 12.72
C THR A 413 -26.45 -11.91 13.22
N VAL A 414 -27.69 -11.59 13.57
CA VAL A 414 -28.11 -10.26 13.98
C VAL A 414 -28.04 -10.11 15.51
N ILE A 415 -27.32 -9.09 15.97
CA ILE A 415 -27.30 -8.65 17.37
C ILE A 415 -28.02 -7.32 17.50
N SER A 416 -28.86 -7.20 18.51
CA SER A 416 -29.70 -6.02 18.81
C SER A 416 -29.09 -5.20 19.93
N PHE A 417 -29.34 -3.89 19.89
CA PHE A 417 -28.84 -2.93 20.86
C PHE A 417 -29.97 -2.00 21.33
N VAL A 418 -30.01 -1.73 22.61
CA VAL A 418 -30.88 -0.72 23.23
C VAL A 418 -30.05 0.14 24.16
N SER A 419 -30.25 1.45 24.12
CA SER A 419 -29.56 2.41 24.97
C SER A 419 -30.56 3.14 25.88
N GLU A 420 -30.12 3.53 27.05
CA GLU A 420 -30.86 4.34 27.97
C GLU A 420 -30.98 5.79 27.46
N GLY A 421 -29.90 6.33 26.96
CA GLY A 421 -29.82 7.69 26.44
C GLY A 421 -29.16 7.76 25.08
N GLY A 422 -29.27 8.93 24.44
CA GLY A 422 -28.72 9.15 23.10
C GLY A 422 -29.47 8.42 22.01
N SER A 423 -28.78 8.14 20.93
CA SER A 423 -29.27 7.33 19.80
C SER A 423 -28.27 6.24 19.48
N ILE A 424 -28.72 5.01 19.38
CA ILE A 424 -27.91 3.88 18.99
C ILE A 424 -28.44 3.23 17.70
N THR A 425 -27.56 2.78 16.83
CA THR A 425 -27.95 1.89 15.74
C THR A 425 -28.54 0.63 16.34
N PRO A 426 -29.82 0.25 16.03
CA PRO A 426 -30.55 -0.74 16.82
C PRO A 426 -30.06 -2.17 16.63
N ASN A 427 -29.34 -2.48 15.55
CA ASN A 427 -28.79 -3.80 15.28
C ASN A 427 -27.67 -3.76 14.26
N CYS A 428 -26.90 -4.83 14.18
CA CYS A 428 -26.00 -5.13 13.08
C CYS A 428 -25.94 -6.62 12.80
N ALA A 429 -25.57 -6.98 11.56
CA ALA A 429 -25.40 -8.37 11.13
C ALA A 429 -23.90 -8.72 11.06
N SER A 430 -23.53 -9.90 11.56
CA SER A 430 -22.16 -10.36 11.60
C SER A 430 -21.56 -10.60 10.23
N VAL A 431 -20.29 -10.24 10.08
CA VAL A 431 -19.38 -10.70 9.02
C VAL A 431 -18.16 -11.26 9.72
N ASN A 432 -17.85 -12.52 9.48
CA ASN A 432 -16.76 -13.23 10.18
C ASN A 432 -16.88 -13.12 11.72
N GLY A 433 -18.10 -13.28 12.23
CA GLY A 433 -18.39 -13.23 13.67
C GLY A 433 -18.31 -11.83 14.29
N SER A 434 -18.20 -10.76 13.54
CA SER A 434 -18.09 -9.38 14.06
C SER A 434 -19.02 -8.42 13.32
N CYS A 435 -19.55 -7.45 14.05
CA CYS A 435 -20.22 -6.27 13.45
C CYS A 435 -20.12 -5.07 14.39
N SER A 436 -20.50 -3.89 13.93
CA SER A 436 -20.42 -2.67 14.71
C SER A 436 -21.65 -1.80 14.58
N VAL A 437 -21.93 -1.05 15.66
CA VAL A 437 -22.98 -0.03 15.74
C VAL A 437 -22.39 1.27 16.27
N THR A 438 -23.15 2.36 16.11
CA THR A 438 -22.75 3.68 16.60
C THR A 438 -23.73 4.17 17.65
N LEU A 439 -23.21 4.56 18.82
CA LEU A 439 -23.91 5.37 19.82
C LEU A 439 -23.59 6.84 19.56
N SER A 440 -24.60 7.70 19.56
CA SER A 440 -24.49 9.14 19.34
C SER A 440 -25.18 9.93 20.45
N THR A 441 -24.54 10.99 20.93
CA THR A 441 -25.14 11.88 21.92
C THR A 441 -26.29 12.68 21.33
N GLN A 442 -27.43 12.59 21.94
CA GLN A 442 -28.65 13.40 21.73
C GLN A 442 -29.62 13.15 22.87
N ASN A 443 -30.79 13.83 22.90
CA ASN A 443 -31.86 13.51 23.84
C ASN A 443 -32.50 12.12 23.52
N PRO A 444 -32.89 11.36 24.58
CA PRO A 444 -32.81 11.68 25.99
C PRO A 444 -31.40 11.61 26.56
N ARG A 445 -31.12 12.42 27.58
CA ARG A 445 -29.88 12.40 28.36
C ARG A 445 -30.23 12.08 29.82
N PRO A 446 -29.70 10.99 30.38
CA PRO A 446 -29.88 10.66 31.79
C PRO A 446 -29.35 11.75 32.69
N LEU A 447 -30.03 11.98 33.83
CA LEU A 447 -29.72 13.09 34.76
C LEU A 447 -28.40 12.89 35.52
N ASP A 448 -27.99 11.65 35.69
CA ASP A 448 -26.75 11.27 36.34
C ASP A 448 -25.55 11.24 35.37
N ASN A 449 -25.80 11.55 34.09
CA ASN A 449 -24.79 11.55 33.00
C ASN A 449 -24.20 10.18 32.67
N ARG A 450 -24.83 9.09 33.13
CA ARG A 450 -24.45 7.71 32.78
C ARG A 450 -25.42 7.18 31.73
N VAL A 451 -24.96 6.37 30.83
CA VAL A 451 -25.77 5.81 29.73
C VAL A 451 -25.45 4.33 29.58
N THR A 452 -26.41 3.52 29.94
CA THR A 452 -26.31 2.08 29.77
C THR A 452 -26.71 1.68 28.37
N VAL A 453 -25.89 0.82 27.75
CA VAL A 453 -26.16 0.16 26.47
C VAL A 453 -26.19 -1.33 26.66
N LEU A 454 -27.32 -1.95 26.36
CA LEU A 454 -27.50 -3.39 26.38
C LEU A 454 -27.50 -3.95 24.97
N ALA A 455 -26.63 -4.94 24.72
CA ALA A 455 -26.60 -5.73 23.51
C ALA A 455 -27.14 -7.13 23.80
N TYR A 456 -27.94 -7.69 22.89
CA TYR A 456 -28.49 -9.04 23.04
C TYR A 456 -28.70 -9.73 21.69
N VAL A 457 -28.56 -11.04 21.71
CA VAL A 457 -28.64 -11.89 20.52
C VAL A 457 -29.15 -13.29 20.91
N GLU A 458 -29.90 -13.94 20.04
CA GLU A 458 -30.24 -15.33 20.22
C GLU A 458 -28.99 -16.22 20.14
N GLY A 459 -28.83 -17.10 21.11
CA GLY A 459 -27.65 -17.95 21.22
C GLY A 459 -27.91 -19.15 22.10
N ASP A 460 -26.83 -19.75 22.58
CA ASP A 460 -26.85 -20.90 23.43
C ASP A 460 -26.27 -20.59 24.82
N LYS A 461 -26.84 -21.20 25.85
CA LYS A 461 -26.27 -21.18 27.18
C LYS A 461 -24.98 -22.00 27.20
N THR A 462 -24.04 -21.61 28.04
CA THR A 462 -22.83 -22.39 28.27
C THR A 462 -23.17 -23.65 29.07
N PHE A 463 -22.64 -24.77 28.65
CA PHE A 463 -22.82 -26.03 29.37
C PHE A 463 -21.49 -26.77 29.54
N ARG A 464 -21.44 -27.58 30.57
CA ARG A 464 -20.36 -28.53 30.82
C ARG A 464 -20.73 -29.85 30.17
N ASP A 465 -19.98 -30.24 29.17
CA ASP A 465 -20.10 -31.50 28.44
C ASP A 465 -19.47 -32.63 29.28
N ILE A 466 -20.28 -33.49 29.85
CA ILE A 466 -19.82 -34.55 30.76
C ILE A 466 -19.47 -35.84 30.00
N ASN A 467 -20.18 -36.11 28.90
CA ASN A 467 -19.95 -37.31 28.09
C ASN A 467 -18.93 -37.10 26.94
N GLY A 468 -18.51 -35.84 26.69
CA GLY A 468 -17.50 -35.49 25.71
C GLY A 468 -17.95 -35.58 24.25
N ASP A 469 -19.27 -35.57 23.99
CA ASP A 469 -19.82 -35.69 22.62
C ASP A 469 -20.03 -34.37 21.92
N ASN A 470 -19.75 -33.24 22.58
CA ASN A 470 -19.97 -31.88 22.12
C ASN A 470 -21.44 -31.50 21.83
N ILE A 471 -22.40 -32.27 22.34
CA ILE A 471 -23.83 -32.04 22.18
C ILE A 471 -24.46 -31.91 23.58
N TYR A 472 -25.26 -30.87 23.79
CA TYR A 472 -25.97 -30.73 25.08
C TYR A 472 -27.06 -31.78 25.23
N THR A 473 -26.92 -32.65 26.22
CA THR A 473 -27.90 -33.68 26.58
C THR A 473 -28.49 -33.38 27.96
N PRO A 474 -29.77 -32.92 28.04
CA PRO A 474 -30.43 -32.66 29.33
C PRO A 474 -30.40 -33.87 30.24
N GLY A 475 -29.99 -33.69 31.51
CA GLY A 475 -29.89 -34.74 32.49
C GLY A 475 -28.56 -35.50 32.50
N VAL A 476 -27.72 -35.34 31.48
CA VAL A 476 -26.32 -35.78 31.42
C VAL A 476 -25.40 -34.59 31.63
N ASP A 477 -25.59 -33.54 30.84
CA ASP A 477 -24.79 -32.32 30.89
C ASP A 477 -25.39 -31.28 31.83
N THR A 478 -24.55 -30.36 32.30
CA THR A 478 -24.96 -29.33 33.23
C THR A 478 -24.84 -27.94 32.59
N LEU A 479 -25.91 -27.15 32.64
CA LEU A 479 -25.84 -25.74 32.24
C LEU A 479 -24.96 -24.95 33.22
N GLU A 480 -23.96 -24.28 32.70
CA GLU A 480 -23.18 -23.27 33.40
C GLU A 480 -23.77 -21.90 33.07
N GLN A 481 -23.76 -20.96 34.02
CA GLN A 481 -24.33 -19.60 33.80
C GLN A 481 -25.72 -19.66 33.14
N ASN A 482 -26.66 -20.41 33.74
CA ASN A 482 -28.02 -20.45 33.24
C ASN A 482 -28.65 -19.08 33.21
N ILE A 483 -29.12 -18.64 32.05
CA ILE A 483 -29.63 -17.28 31.77
C ILE A 483 -31.12 -17.34 31.41
N GLY A 484 -31.89 -16.38 31.94
CA GLY A 484 -33.34 -16.26 31.74
C GLY A 484 -33.76 -14.90 31.20
N ASP A 485 -34.85 -14.36 31.75
CA ASP A 485 -35.27 -13.00 31.47
C ASP A 485 -34.21 -12.01 31.94
N PHE A 486 -34.14 -10.85 31.32
CA PHE A 486 -33.12 -9.86 31.60
C PHE A 486 -33.66 -8.42 31.41
N PHE A 487 -32.89 -7.47 31.86
CA PHE A 487 -33.23 -6.04 31.82
C PHE A 487 -32.01 -5.21 31.44
N ARG A 488 -32.22 -3.97 31.08
CA ARG A 488 -31.16 -2.97 31.01
C ARG A 488 -31.12 -2.29 32.39
N ASP A 489 -30.04 -2.49 33.11
CA ASP A 489 -29.79 -1.97 34.44
C ASP A 489 -29.29 -0.52 34.33
N ASP A 490 -30.21 0.42 34.41
CA ASP A 490 -29.93 1.82 34.13
C ASP A 490 -29.36 2.57 35.37
N ASN A 491 -29.57 2.05 36.59
CA ASN A 491 -29.02 2.62 37.81
C ASN A 491 -27.85 1.80 38.41
N GLU A 492 -27.44 0.71 37.72
CA GLU A 492 -26.34 -0.20 38.02
C GLU A 492 -26.42 -0.85 39.43
N ASP A 493 -27.64 -1.08 39.92
CA ASP A 493 -27.87 -1.72 41.23
C ASP A 493 -27.99 -3.27 41.14
N ASN A 494 -27.92 -3.86 39.95
CA ASN A 494 -28.10 -5.27 39.65
C ASN A 494 -29.53 -5.82 39.92
N LEU A 495 -30.49 -4.94 40.07
CA LEU A 495 -31.91 -5.29 40.32
C LEU A 495 -32.78 -4.68 39.22
N TYR A 496 -33.85 -5.35 38.86
CA TYR A 496 -34.82 -4.77 37.95
C TYR A 496 -35.71 -3.76 38.65
N ASN A 497 -35.70 -2.52 38.18
CA ASN A 497 -36.43 -1.39 38.75
C ASN A 497 -37.41 -0.80 37.72
N ALA A 498 -38.62 -1.36 37.65
CA ALA A 498 -39.65 -0.87 36.73
C ALA A 498 -39.97 0.63 36.86
N ASN A 499 -39.85 1.20 38.07
CA ASN A 499 -40.13 2.61 38.35
C ASN A 499 -39.06 3.54 37.78
N PHE A 500 -37.86 3.07 37.46
CA PHE A 500 -36.80 3.84 36.79
C PHE A 500 -36.91 3.78 35.27
N GLY A 501 -37.90 3.02 34.73
CA GLY A 501 -38.08 2.91 33.28
C GLY A 501 -37.13 1.93 32.60
N GLU A 502 -36.52 1.05 33.36
CA GLU A 502 -35.60 0.04 32.83
C GLU A 502 -36.27 -0.87 31.80
N PHE A 503 -35.55 -1.12 30.71
CA PHE A 503 -36.02 -2.01 29.66
C PHE A 503 -36.01 -3.45 30.13
N LEU A 504 -37.15 -4.13 30.03
CA LEU A 504 -37.33 -5.52 30.41
C LEU A 504 -37.53 -6.41 29.18
N TYR A 505 -36.72 -7.45 29.04
CA TYR A 505 -36.91 -8.51 28.05
C TYR A 505 -37.42 -9.82 28.72
N LYS A 506 -38.66 -10.18 28.39
CA LYS A 506 -39.28 -11.43 28.87
C LYS A 506 -39.22 -12.50 27.78
N ARG A 507 -38.61 -13.64 28.13
CA ARG A 507 -38.61 -14.82 27.29
C ARG A 507 -39.71 -15.80 27.68
N SER A 508 -40.27 -15.70 28.87
CA SER A 508 -41.29 -16.56 29.43
C SER A 508 -40.88 -18.05 29.53
N ALA A 509 -39.62 -18.33 29.87
CA ALA A 509 -39.07 -19.63 29.59
C ALA A 509 -39.08 -20.59 30.80
N GLY A 510 -39.07 -20.13 32.04
CA GLY A 510 -38.92 -21.09 33.13
C GLY A 510 -39.14 -20.55 34.51
N ILE A 511 -38.90 -21.41 35.49
CA ILE A 511 -39.02 -21.17 36.92
C ILE A 511 -37.77 -21.58 37.70
N LEU A 512 -36.73 -22.02 36.99
CA LEU A 512 -35.49 -22.50 37.61
C LEU A 512 -34.60 -21.33 38.02
N ASP A 513 -33.70 -21.59 38.95
CA ASP A 513 -32.70 -20.60 39.36
C ASP A 513 -31.77 -20.24 38.20
N CYS A 514 -31.47 -18.96 38.12
CA CYS A 514 -30.57 -18.40 37.15
C CYS A 514 -29.19 -18.10 37.77
N ALA A 515 -28.19 -17.89 36.93
CA ALA A 515 -26.93 -17.28 37.35
C ALA A 515 -27.19 -15.93 38.05
N ALA A 516 -26.30 -15.52 38.94
CA ALA A 516 -26.41 -14.24 39.64
C ALA A 516 -26.43 -13.08 38.63
N SER A 517 -27.25 -12.06 38.90
CA SER A 517 -27.24 -10.82 38.13
C SER A 517 -26.01 -9.98 38.48
N TYR A 518 -25.42 -9.39 37.48
CA TYR A 518 -24.35 -8.38 37.62
C TYR A 518 -24.38 -7.40 36.44
N ILE A 519 -23.79 -6.23 36.63
CA ILE A 519 -23.93 -5.08 35.68
C ILE A 519 -23.66 -5.48 34.23
N ALA A 520 -22.61 -6.28 33.98
CA ALA A 520 -22.30 -6.68 32.61
C ALA A 520 -23.32 -7.67 32.01
N GLN A 521 -24.04 -8.41 32.86
CA GLN A 521 -24.97 -9.47 32.45
C GLN A 521 -26.18 -9.48 33.37
N PRO A 522 -27.11 -8.52 33.25
CA PRO A 522 -28.31 -8.46 34.06
C PRO A 522 -29.18 -9.73 33.86
N ASN A 523 -29.71 -10.27 34.94
CA ASN A 523 -30.45 -11.53 34.94
C ASN A 523 -31.57 -11.49 36.01
N ILE A 524 -32.79 -11.88 35.65
CA ILE A 524 -33.90 -11.94 36.56
C ILE A 524 -33.94 -13.31 37.23
N PRO A 525 -33.87 -13.40 38.56
CA PRO A 525 -33.91 -14.66 39.28
C PRO A 525 -35.16 -15.50 38.97
N LYS A 526 -35.03 -16.83 38.97
CA LYS A 526 -36.15 -17.79 38.81
C LYS A 526 -36.94 -17.63 37.49
N THR A 527 -36.25 -17.30 36.40
CA THR A 527 -36.83 -17.24 35.07
C THR A 527 -36.13 -18.18 34.08
N CYS A 528 -35.25 -19.05 34.59
CA CYS A 528 -34.45 -19.97 33.77
C CYS A 528 -35.12 -21.32 33.54
N ASP A 529 -34.68 -22.01 32.50
CA ASP A 529 -35.10 -23.35 32.08
C ASP A 529 -33.88 -24.26 31.78
N ASN A 530 -34.16 -25.51 31.45
CA ASN A 530 -33.14 -26.51 31.09
C ASN A 530 -32.85 -26.59 29.58
N ASN A 531 -33.38 -25.66 28.78
CA ASN A 531 -33.08 -25.62 27.35
C ASN A 531 -31.69 -25.05 27.10
N LEU A 532 -30.99 -25.53 26.09
CA LEU A 532 -29.70 -24.98 25.67
C LEU A 532 -29.85 -23.55 25.14
N SER A 533 -30.92 -23.28 24.38
CA SER A 533 -31.11 -21.97 23.77
C SER A 533 -31.39 -20.86 24.79
N GLY A 534 -30.80 -19.70 24.61
CA GLY A 534 -30.95 -18.53 25.48
C GLY A 534 -30.76 -17.23 24.71
N ILE A 535 -31.08 -16.10 25.35
CA ILE A 535 -30.73 -14.78 24.84
C ILE A 535 -29.42 -14.36 25.51
N VAL A 536 -28.37 -14.45 24.73
CA VAL A 536 -27.02 -13.99 25.12
C VAL A 536 -27.01 -12.47 25.15
N ARG A 537 -26.44 -11.87 26.18
CA ARG A 537 -26.43 -10.41 26.37
C ARG A 537 -25.19 -9.93 27.07
N GLN A 538 -24.85 -8.69 26.78
CA GLN A 538 -23.80 -7.95 27.49
C GLN A 538 -24.16 -6.47 27.57
N GLN A 539 -23.90 -5.85 28.72
CA GLN A 539 -24.12 -4.45 28.96
C GLN A 539 -22.81 -3.68 29.01
N LEU A 540 -22.81 -2.49 28.43
CA LEU A 540 -21.73 -1.52 28.49
C LEU A 540 -22.24 -0.22 29.13
N LEU A 541 -21.35 0.50 29.75
CA LEU A 541 -21.61 1.77 30.38
C LEU A 541 -20.83 2.90 29.73
N PHE A 542 -21.51 4.00 29.45
CA PHE A 542 -20.97 5.22 28.88
C PHE A 542 -21.23 6.41 29.82
N ALA A 543 -20.43 7.43 29.68
CA ALA A 543 -20.72 8.75 30.26
C ALA A 543 -21.10 9.74 29.16
N PHE A 544 -22.13 10.53 29.39
CA PHE A 544 -22.41 11.76 28.66
C PHE A 544 -21.96 12.92 29.56
N ALA A 545 -20.72 13.32 29.41
CA ALA A 545 -20.04 14.26 30.30
C ALA A 545 -20.14 15.69 29.81
N HIS A 546 -20.38 16.64 30.75
CA HIS A 546 -20.35 18.05 30.43
C HIS A 546 -18.95 18.55 30.10
N ASP A 547 -18.85 19.49 29.18
CA ASP A 547 -17.59 20.15 28.80
C ASP A 547 -17.10 21.13 29.91
N THR A 548 -17.95 21.46 30.88
CA THR A 548 -17.59 22.31 32.03
C THR A 548 -17.10 21.43 33.17
N PRO A 549 -15.85 21.57 33.63
CA PRO A 549 -15.30 20.71 34.67
C PRO A 549 -15.86 21.03 36.03
N THR A 550 -16.14 20.01 36.82
CA THR A 550 -16.33 20.09 38.27
C THR A 550 -15.05 19.65 38.95
N PHE A 551 -14.47 20.49 39.78
CA PHE A 551 -13.23 20.21 40.50
C PHE A 551 -13.45 19.47 41.81
N ALA A 552 -12.60 18.49 42.08
CA ALA A 552 -12.38 17.95 43.40
C ALA A 552 -10.92 18.22 43.81
N TRP A 553 -10.79 19.04 44.84
CA TRP A 553 -9.49 19.42 45.38
C TRP A 553 -9.02 18.35 46.39
N ASN A 554 -7.76 17.93 46.26
CA ASN A 554 -7.18 16.88 47.10
C ASN A 554 -6.11 17.46 48.03
N SER A 555 -4.84 17.11 47.86
CA SER A 555 -3.73 17.60 48.67
C SER A 555 -3.31 19.01 48.25
N GLY A 556 -2.76 19.79 49.16
CA GLY A 556 -2.17 21.10 48.90
C GLY A 556 -3.15 22.24 48.60
N PHE A 557 -4.45 22.02 48.81
CA PHE A 557 -5.50 23.00 48.63
C PHE A 557 -6.32 23.18 49.94
N ASP A 558 -6.48 24.40 50.34
CA ASP A 558 -7.27 24.78 51.54
C ASP A 558 -8.72 25.07 51.09
N THR A 559 -9.62 24.12 51.33
CA THR A 559 -11.04 24.24 50.95
C THR A 559 -11.80 25.33 51.73
N ALA A 560 -11.30 25.71 52.93
CA ALA A 560 -11.94 26.75 53.74
C ALA A 560 -11.66 28.15 53.19
N THR A 561 -10.49 28.38 52.63
CA THR A 561 -10.11 29.68 52.04
C THR A 561 -10.20 29.70 50.51
N GLY A 562 -10.33 28.55 49.84
CA GLY A 562 -10.32 28.44 48.40
C GLY A 562 -8.96 28.69 47.77
N LYS A 563 -7.86 28.53 48.52
CA LYS A 563 -6.50 28.88 48.10
C LYS A 563 -5.58 27.67 48.09
N ILE A 564 -4.52 27.76 47.30
CA ILE A 564 -3.41 26.81 47.36
C ILE A 564 -2.63 27.05 48.67
N SER A 565 -2.32 25.98 49.38
CA SER A 565 -1.77 26.04 50.74
C SER A 565 -0.31 26.51 50.80
N SER A 566 0.45 26.37 49.74
CA SER A 566 1.88 26.77 49.69
C SER A 566 2.33 27.08 48.27
N GLY A 567 3.14 28.08 48.10
CA GLY A 567 3.79 28.46 46.86
C GLY A 567 5.01 27.59 46.47
N ASP A 568 5.52 26.79 47.41
CA ASP A 568 6.53 25.77 47.18
C ASP A 568 5.97 24.41 47.64
N GLY A 569 5.71 23.52 46.70
CA GLY A 569 5.16 22.19 47.00
C GLY A 569 4.22 21.69 45.95
N ASP A 570 3.62 20.56 46.23
CA ASP A 570 2.67 19.91 45.33
C ASP A 570 1.23 20.18 45.80
N PHE A 571 0.36 20.53 44.87
CA PHE A 571 -1.08 20.43 45.07
C PHE A 571 -1.71 19.50 44.05
N SER A 572 -2.85 18.93 44.35
CA SER A 572 -3.50 17.99 43.46
C SER A 572 -4.99 18.14 43.42
N PHE A 573 -5.56 17.81 42.26
CA PHE A 573 -7.00 17.87 42.00
C PHE A 573 -7.44 16.81 40.99
N GLN A 574 -8.71 16.58 40.91
CA GLN A 574 -9.37 15.79 39.88
C GLN A 574 -10.44 16.65 39.21
N ILE A 575 -10.79 16.33 37.97
CA ILE A 575 -11.86 17.01 37.22
C ILE A 575 -12.91 16.00 36.76
N PHE A 576 -14.16 16.37 36.84
CA PHE A 576 -15.31 15.55 36.56
C PHE A 576 -16.23 16.23 35.56
N GLY A 577 -16.91 15.44 34.75
CA GLY A 577 -17.87 15.90 33.75
C GLY A 577 -19.31 16.04 34.28
N ASN A 578 -19.53 15.90 35.58
CA ASN A 578 -20.82 16.20 36.21
C ASN A 578 -20.66 16.76 37.64
N SER A 579 -21.75 17.35 38.18
CA SER A 579 -21.77 17.96 39.52
C SER A 579 -21.61 16.93 40.63
N GLU A 580 -22.05 15.70 40.42
CA GLU A 580 -21.98 14.61 41.39
C GLU A 580 -20.59 14.01 41.55
N LYS A 581 -19.64 14.37 40.67
CA LYS A 581 -18.26 13.88 40.64
C LYS A 581 -18.19 12.38 40.41
N LYS A 582 -19.04 11.86 39.53
CA LYS A 582 -19.13 10.42 39.23
C LYS A 582 -18.71 10.06 37.83
N VAL A 583 -18.67 10.99 36.88
CA VAL A 583 -18.26 10.71 35.50
C VAL A 583 -17.02 11.52 35.11
N PRO A 584 -16.12 10.95 34.33
CA PRO A 584 -14.93 11.66 33.85
C PRO A 584 -15.32 12.79 32.90
N MET A 585 -14.40 13.69 32.63
CA MET A 585 -14.51 14.64 31.51
C MET A 585 -14.62 13.91 30.17
N PRO A 586 -15.18 14.56 29.13
CA PRO A 586 -15.19 13.99 27.79
C PRO A 586 -13.78 13.53 27.32
N SER A 587 -13.73 12.42 26.59
CA SER A 587 -12.48 11.89 26.03
C SER A 587 -11.74 12.96 25.21
N GLY A 588 -10.42 13.06 25.38
CA GLY A 588 -9.59 14.07 24.73
C GLY A 588 -9.50 15.40 25.49
N THR A 589 -10.17 15.57 26.64
CA THR A 589 -10.00 16.75 27.49
C THR A 589 -8.56 16.86 27.96
N THR A 590 -7.98 18.05 27.85
CA THR A 590 -6.61 18.38 28.26
C THR A 590 -6.61 19.31 29.45
N VAL A 591 -5.56 19.24 30.26
CA VAL A 591 -5.31 20.18 31.38
C VAL A 591 -3.94 20.82 31.19
N ALA A 592 -3.93 22.14 31.30
CA ALA A 592 -2.68 22.90 31.33
C ALA A 592 -2.70 23.81 32.57
N VAL A 593 -1.51 24.09 33.08
CA VAL A 593 -1.34 25.00 34.23
C VAL A 593 -0.36 26.09 33.84
N GLU A 594 -0.75 27.31 34.07
CA GLU A 594 0.07 28.50 33.89
C GLU A 594 0.10 29.28 35.23
N VAL A 595 1.11 30.05 35.45
CA VAL A 595 1.20 30.94 36.59
C VAL A 595 1.25 32.38 36.12
N LYS A 596 0.66 33.26 36.91
CA LYS A 596 0.81 34.69 36.78
C LYS A 596 1.52 35.18 38.02
N ASP A 597 2.80 35.55 37.84
CA ASP A 597 3.61 36.18 38.88
C ASP A 597 3.17 37.62 39.02
N ASN A 598 2.41 37.89 40.07
CA ASN A 598 1.93 39.23 40.42
C ASN A 598 2.82 39.91 41.43
N THR A 599 3.86 39.21 41.93
CA THR A 599 4.69 39.64 43.06
C THR A 599 6.17 39.72 42.67
N ASP A 600 6.46 40.27 41.49
CA ASP A 600 7.82 40.57 41.06
C ASP A 600 8.42 41.68 41.90
N PHE A 601 9.02 41.28 43.05
CA PHE A 601 9.68 42.22 43.95
C PHE A 601 11.01 42.64 43.35
N LYS A 602 11.23 43.97 43.27
CA LYS A 602 12.49 44.60 42.82
C LYS A 602 13.04 45.46 43.95
N PRO A 603 13.63 44.86 44.97
CA PRO A 603 14.09 45.61 46.12
C PRO A 603 15.13 46.65 45.74
N THR A 604 14.95 47.82 46.25
CA THR A 604 15.93 48.92 46.12
C THR A 604 16.38 49.36 47.49
N ALA A 605 17.67 49.62 47.63
CA ALA A 605 18.23 50.09 48.87
C ALA A 605 18.78 51.53 48.75
N THR A 606 18.55 52.32 49.73
CA THR A 606 19.06 53.70 49.84
C THR A 606 19.72 53.89 51.19
N LEU A 607 20.84 54.65 51.22
CA LEU A 607 21.52 55.04 52.41
C LEU A 607 21.46 56.56 52.54
N ALA A 608 20.82 57.09 53.60
CA ALA A 608 20.65 58.53 53.80
C ALA A 608 21.04 58.91 55.26
N GLU A 609 21.38 60.14 55.45
CA GLU A 609 21.55 60.71 56.82
C GLU A 609 20.26 60.56 57.61
N LYS A 610 20.34 60.20 58.89
CA LYS A 610 19.19 60.13 59.76
C LYS A 610 18.74 61.54 60.10
N VAL A 611 17.43 61.85 59.83
CA VAL A 611 16.86 63.16 60.18
C VAL A 611 16.94 63.35 61.66
N GLY A 612 17.57 64.46 62.14
CA GLY A 612 17.74 64.81 63.54
C GLY A 612 18.88 64.13 64.29
N ASP A 613 19.71 63.30 63.63
CA ASP A 613 20.88 62.67 64.26
C ASP A 613 22.00 62.45 63.19
N ALA A 614 22.94 63.41 63.07
CA ALA A 614 24.03 63.41 62.14
C ALA A 614 25.08 62.34 62.44
N THR A 615 24.98 61.63 63.54
CA THR A 615 25.91 60.53 63.92
C THR A 615 25.46 59.17 63.35
N LYS A 616 24.31 59.14 62.66
CA LYS A 616 23.71 57.93 62.12
C LYS A 616 23.25 58.11 60.67
N LYS A 617 23.24 57.01 59.95
CA LYS A 617 22.62 56.84 58.65
C LYS A 617 21.49 55.79 58.71
N VAL A 618 20.53 55.95 57.84
CA VAL A 618 19.45 54.95 57.71
C VAL A 618 19.58 54.27 56.36
N LEU A 619 19.78 52.97 56.43
CA LEU A 619 19.69 52.08 55.30
C LEU A 619 18.22 51.67 55.14
N THR A 620 17.59 52.07 54.06
CA THR A 620 16.20 51.74 53.79
C THR A 620 16.13 50.80 52.57
N VAL A 621 15.39 49.73 52.72
CA VAL A 621 15.02 48.81 51.61
C VAL A 621 13.53 49.01 51.35
N SER A 622 13.15 49.10 50.07
CA SER A 622 11.78 49.19 49.61
C SER A 622 11.55 48.26 48.44
N LYS A 623 10.29 47.99 48.13
CA LYS A 623 9.84 47.07 47.08
C LYS A 623 10.36 45.66 47.25
N ALA A 624 10.50 45.23 48.52
CA ALA A 624 10.95 43.88 48.85
C ALA A 624 9.77 42.98 49.21
N GLU A 625 10.03 41.68 49.24
CA GLU A 625 9.03 40.69 49.67
C GLU A 625 8.67 40.93 51.17
N PRO A 626 7.38 41.08 51.51
CA PRO A 626 6.95 41.28 52.89
C PRO A 626 7.39 40.16 53.84
N ASN A 627 7.66 40.51 55.08
CA ASN A 627 8.02 39.58 56.17
C ASN A 627 9.30 38.74 55.89
N THR A 628 10.22 39.28 55.13
CA THR A 628 11.52 38.67 54.82
C THR A 628 12.68 39.45 55.46
N ALA A 629 13.88 38.89 55.40
CA ALA A 629 15.10 39.61 55.79
C ALA A 629 16.04 39.64 54.57
N LEU A 630 16.48 40.82 54.17
CA LEU A 630 17.36 41.00 53.03
C LEU A 630 18.78 41.41 53.48
N ILE A 631 19.78 40.89 52.77
CA ILE A 631 21.16 41.28 52.93
C ILE A 631 21.48 42.40 51.94
N VAL A 632 21.93 43.53 52.48
CA VAL A 632 22.43 44.66 51.71
C VAL A 632 23.92 44.81 51.92
N LYS A 633 24.72 44.81 50.86
CA LYS A 633 26.15 45.04 50.91
C LYS A 633 26.49 46.52 50.70
N ILE A 634 27.31 47.10 51.56
CA ILE A 634 27.87 48.44 51.36
C ILE A 634 29.39 48.29 51.52
N ASN A 635 30.14 48.57 50.47
CA ASN A 635 31.58 48.37 50.42
C ASN A 635 32.06 47.00 50.94
N GLY A 636 31.35 45.92 50.54
CA GLY A 636 31.67 44.54 50.96
C GLY A 636 31.20 44.14 52.35
N THR A 637 30.69 45.04 53.19
CA THR A 637 30.12 44.72 54.50
C THR A 637 28.64 44.42 54.36
N GLU A 638 28.19 43.35 54.99
CA GLU A 638 26.80 42.87 54.94
C GLU A 638 25.95 43.44 56.09
N TYR A 639 24.78 43.95 55.76
CA TYR A 639 23.80 44.44 56.67
C TYR A 639 22.43 43.77 56.44
N THR A 640 21.89 43.10 57.45
CA THR A 640 20.58 42.50 57.37
C THR A 640 19.51 43.54 57.64
N VAL A 641 18.52 43.68 56.76
CA VAL A 641 17.35 44.55 56.94
C VAL A 641 16.09 43.70 56.98
N ASN A 642 15.36 43.76 58.09
CA ASN A 642 14.07 43.07 58.20
C ASN A 642 12.97 43.87 57.47
N ILE A 643 12.27 43.21 56.62
CA ILE A 643 11.20 43.80 55.79
C ILE A 643 9.84 43.58 56.47
N GLY A 644 9.13 44.67 56.67
CA GLY A 644 7.78 44.64 57.26
C GLY A 644 6.69 44.19 56.29
N THR A 645 5.46 44.13 56.75
CA THR A 645 4.28 43.71 55.96
C THR A 645 3.98 44.61 54.76
N ASN A 646 4.56 45.82 54.72
CA ASN A 646 4.41 46.80 53.65
C ASN A 646 5.52 46.68 52.54
N GLY A 647 6.35 45.66 52.61
CA GLY A 647 7.47 45.48 51.66
C GLY A 647 8.60 46.44 51.81
N SER A 648 8.71 47.08 52.98
CA SER A 648 9.82 48.00 53.30
C SER A 648 10.40 47.73 54.64
N GLY A 649 11.68 48.02 54.78
CA GLY A 649 12.42 47.86 56.05
C GLY A 649 13.53 48.89 56.18
N SER A 650 13.93 49.17 57.40
CA SER A 650 15.05 50.08 57.63
C SER A 650 15.97 49.58 58.76
N ARG A 651 17.26 49.98 58.68
CA ARG A 651 18.25 49.70 59.68
C ARG A 651 19.14 50.92 59.90
N GLU A 652 19.34 51.28 61.14
CA GLU A 652 20.26 52.37 61.50
C GLU A 652 21.70 51.88 61.46
N LEU A 653 22.59 52.67 60.88
CA LEU A 653 24.01 52.44 60.76
C LEU A 653 24.80 53.67 61.27
N ALA A 654 26.09 53.47 61.58
CA ALA A 654 26.94 54.58 61.97
C ALA A 654 27.16 55.56 60.79
N SER A 655 27.34 56.84 61.06
CA SER A 655 27.55 57.89 60.00
C SER A 655 28.84 57.64 59.19
N THR A 656 29.77 56.87 59.72
CA THR A 656 31.01 56.45 59.04
C THR A 656 30.78 55.46 57.90
N VAL A 657 29.61 54.83 57.81
CA VAL A 657 29.28 53.91 56.71
C VAL A 657 29.04 54.76 55.45
N ALA A 658 29.84 54.51 54.41
CA ALA A 658 29.77 55.20 53.12
C ALA A 658 29.79 54.17 52.01
N GLY A 659 29.16 54.49 50.91
CA GLY A 659 29.11 53.64 49.71
C GLY A 659 27.69 53.48 49.19
N THR A 660 27.58 52.91 48.01
CA THR A 660 26.30 52.61 47.37
C THR A 660 25.79 51.28 47.93
N PRO A 661 24.54 51.22 48.48
CA PRO A 661 23.98 49.94 48.90
C PRO A 661 23.65 49.07 47.73
N GLU A 662 24.09 47.83 47.78
CA GLU A 662 23.78 46.77 46.82
C GLU A 662 22.94 45.70 47.52
N VAL A 663 21.73 45.48 46.97
CA VAL A 663 20.83 44.42 47.48
C VAL A 663 21.12 43.14 46.72
N THR A 664 21.53 42.12 47.46
CA THR A 664 21.57 40.76 46.90
C THR A 664 20.20 40.16 47.06
N TYR A 665 19.48 40.07 45.96
CA TYR A 665 18.13 39.51 45.87
C TYR A 665 18.10 38.46 44.82
N GLU A 666 17.66 37.28 45.17
CA GLU A 666 17.37 36.22 44.22
C GLU A 666 15.96 36.41 43.67
N ASN A 667 15.85 36.81 42.42
CA ASN A 667 14.53 36.97 41.79
C ASN A 667 13.82 35.63 41.76
N ARG A 668 12.74 35.51 42.47
CA ARG A 668 11.93 34.31 42.57
C ARG A 668 10.83 34.40 41.51
N THR A 669 11.06 33.82 40.34
CA THR A 669 9.98 33.66 39.35
C THR A 669 9.11 32.47 39.73
N CYS A 670 7.81 32.72 39.89
CA CYS A 670 6.83 31.66 40.16
C CYS A 670 6.77 30.69 38.98
N GLU A 671 6.88 29.42 39.23
CA GLU A 671 6.84 28.34 38.23
C GLU A 671 5.83 27.27 38.64
N ALA A 672 5.12 26.72 37.64
CA ALA A 672 4.22 25.57 37.83
C ALA A 672 4.52 24.50 36.79
N GLU A 673 4.54 23.26 37.24
CA GLU A 673 4.77 22.07 36.40
C GLU A 673 3.75 20.99 36.76
N ILE A 674 3.09 20.42 35.73
CA ILE A 674 2.24 19.25 35.93
C ILE A 674 3.15 18.02 36.00
N ARG A 675 3.21 17.36 37.15
CA ARG A 675 4.01 16.16 37.40
C ARG A 675 3.31 14.86 36.99
N SER A 676 1.98 14.85 37.11
CA SER A 676 1.17 13.70 36.71
C SER A 676 -0.18 14.19 36.18
N GLY A 677 -0.77 13.42 35.28
CA GLY A 677 -2.03 13.78 34.61
C GLY A 677 -1.86 14.70 33.40
N ASN A 678 -0.66 14.87 32.85
CA ASN A 678 -0.38 15.74 31.72
C ASN A 678 -0.86 15.18 30.36
N LEU A 679 -1.42 13.97 30.33
CA LEU A 679 -2.02 13.39 29.13
C LEU A 679 -3.50 13.78 29.02
N PRO A 680 -4.04 13.83 27.79
CA PRO A 680 -5.46 13.97 27.57
C PRO A 680 -6.26 12.87 28.27
N VAL A 681 -7.50 13.16 28.66
CA VAL A 681 -8.44 12.15 29.14
C VAL A 681 -8.54 11.04 28.11
N PRO A 682 -8.19 9.79 28.46
CA PRO A 682 -8.12 8.70 27.48
C PRO A 682 -9.48 8.38 26.85
N ALA A 683 -9.45 7.75 25.70
CA ALA A 683 -10.67 7.32 25.01
C ALA A 683 -11.46 6.31 25.83
N LEU A 684 -10.77 5.43 26.56
CA LEU A 684 -11.37 4.45 27.44
C LEU A 684 -10.93 4.70 28.88
N MET A 685 -11.89 4.92 29.75
CA MET A 685 -11.71 5.04 31.18
C MET A 685 -12.13 3.76 31.85
N GLU A 686 -11.30 3.19 32.68
CA GLU A 686 -11.56 1.93 33.39
C GLU A 686 -12.79 2.01 34.30
N LEU A 687 -13.08 3.18 34.79
CA LEU A 687 -14.26 3.53 35.60
C LEU A 687 -15.61 3.20 34.98
N LEU A 688 -15.67 3.19 33.66
CA LEU A 688 -16.92 2.93 32.93
C LEU A 688 -17.06 1.47 32.54
N THR A 689 -16.27 0.60 33.15
CA THR A 689 -16.53 -0.84 33.11
C THR A 689 -17.53 -1.21 34.22
N PRO A 690 -18.42 -2.16 33.97
CA PRO A 690 -19.44 -2.54 34.95
C PRO A 690 -18.90 -2.97 36.33
N SER A 691 -17.67 -3.44 36.41
CA SER A 691 -17.04 -3.90 37.66
C SER A 691 -16.53 -2.80 38.60
N THR A 692 -16.33 -1.58 38.09
CA THR A 692 -15.67 -0.49 38.82
C THR A 692 -16.57 0.67 39.19
N PHE A 693 -17.82 0.63 38.79
CA PHE A 693 -18.75 1.74 38.81
C PHE A 693 -19.24 2.24 40.20
N GLY A 694 -18.88 1.59 41.28
CA GLY A 694 -19.22 2.03 42.63
C GLY A 694 -18.09 2.66 43.43
N ASN A 695 -16.83 2.54 42.99
CA ASN A 695 -15.64 2.90 43.79
C ASN A 695 -14.83 4.08 43.20
N SER A 696 -15.42 4.92 42.44
CA SER A 696 -14.80 5.68 41.36
C SER A 696 -14.01 6.93 41.72
N ALA A 697 -14.02 7.41 42.94
CA ALA A 697 -13.27 8.63 43.25
C ALA A 697 -11.74 8.52 43.15
N ASN A 698 -11.20 7.30 43.21
CA ASN A 698 -9.77 7.05 43.20
C ASN A 698 -9.15 6.75 41.80
N GLU A 699 -9.96 6.55 40.78
CA GLU A 699 -9.52 6.09 39.47
C GLU A 699 -9.59 7.17 38.37
N ILE A 700 -10.31 8.26 38.57
CA ILE A 700 -10.26 9.43 37.68
C ILE A 700 -8.88 10.08 37.80
N VAL A 701 -8.33 10.47 36.65
CA VAL A 701 -6.99 11.03 36.55
C VAL A 701 -6.77 12.12 37.62
N LYS A 702 -5.81 11.86 38.48
CA LYS A 702 -5.36 12.82 39.49
C LYS A 702 -4.24 13.67 38.90
N TYR A 703 -4.50 14.96 38.79
CA TYR A 703 -3.52 15.95 38.39
C TYR A 703 -2.71 16.39 39.59
N THR A 704 -1.38 16.31 39.51
CA THR A 704 -0.46 16.81 40.54
C THR A 704 0.40 17.90 39.92
N VAL A 705 0.33 19.08 40.51
CA VAL A 705 1.05 20.27 40.07
C VAL A 705 2.10 20.62 41.11
N ARG A 706 3.32 20.79 40.68
CA ARG A 706 4.45 21.29 41.46
C ARG A 706 4.55 22.80 41.28
N LEU A 707 4.48 23.55 42.38
CA LEU A 707 4.81 24.96 42.42
C LEU A 707 6.23 25.16 42.95
N ARG A 708 6.89 26.17 42.45
CA ARG A 708 8.23 26.60 42.91
C ARG A 708 8.28 28.11 42.94
N LYS A 709 8.84 28.65 44.02
CA LYS A 709 9.16 30.08 44.17
C LYS A 709 7.92 31.00 44.03
N CYS A 710 6.73 30.48 44.20
CA CYS A 710 5.51 31.29 44.20
C CYS A 710 5.23 31.88 45.59
N THR A 711 4.65 33.03 45.65
CA THR A 711 4.38 33.76 46.88
C THR A 711 2.88 34.11 47.00
N ALA A 712 2.45 34.49 48.19
CA ALA A 712 1.08 34.97 48.39
C ALA A 712 0.80 36.21 47.52
N GLY A 713 -0.23 36.10 46.67
CA GLY A 713 -0.61 37.11 45.68
C GLY A 713 -0.29 36.72 44.23
N ASP A 714 0.48 35.64 44.02
CA ASP A 714 0.58 35.03 42.70
C ASP A 714 -0.64 34.17 42.38
N ASP A 715 -1.01 34.08 41.12
CA ASP A 715 -2.15 33.31 40.67
C ASP A 715 -1.69 32.07 39.89
N VAL A 716 -2.30 30.94 40.21
CA VAL A 716 -2.23 29.73 39.41
C VAL A 716 -3.47 29.63 38.54
N LYS A 717 -3.26 29.53 37.24
CA LYS A 717 -4.31 29.44 36.23
C LYS A 717 -4.37 28.00 35.72
N ILE A 718 -5.46 27.29 36.03
CA ILE A 718 -5.76 25.99 35.51
C ILE A 718 -6.64 26.14 34.28
N ILE A 719 -6.21 25.56 33.16
CA ILE A 719 -6.90 25.60 31.88
C ILE A 719 -7.37 24.19 31.56
N VAL A 720 -8.65 23.97 31.52
CA VAL A 720 -9.27 22.72 31.09
C VAL A 720 -9.81 22.89 29.67
N GLY A 721 -9.21 22.21 28.71
CA GLY A 721 -9.60 22.20 27.31
C GLY A 721 -10.44 20.97 26.99
N ALA A 722 -11.76 21.02 27.20
CA ALA A 722 -12.69 20.02 26.68
C ALA A 722 -12.85 20.18 25.15
N PRO A 723 -13.31 19.16 24.43
CA PRO A 723 -13.37 19.21 22.97
C PRO A 723 -14.10 20.42 22.37
N ASN A 724 -15.16 20.94 23.04
CA ASN A 724 -15.91 22.09 22.54
C ASN A 724 -15.79 23.34 23.45
N LYS A 725 -15.15 23.25 24.60
CA LYS A 725 -15.12 24.33 25.58
C LYS A 725 -13.77 24.40 26.27
N LYS A 726 -13.26 25.62 26.37
CA LYS A 726 -12.09 25.91 27.19
C LYS A 726 -12.57 26.62 28.49
N THR A 727 -12.28 26.02 29.63
CA THR A 727 -12.60 26.59 30.94
C THR A 727 -11.31 26.96 31.65
N THR A 728 -11.29 28.16 32.24
CA THR A 728 -10.13 28.64 33.01
C THR A 728 -10.55 28.89 34.45
N SER A 729 -9.80 28.36 35.39
CA SER A 729 -9.95 28.59 36.82
C SER A 729 -8.71 29.29 37.36
N TYR A 730 -8.88 30.31 38.16
CA TYR A 730 -7.80 31.04 38.84
C TYR A 730 -7.80 30.69 40.31
N LEU A 731 -6.64 30.43 40.85
CA LEU A 731 -6.43 30.04 42.23
C LEU A 731 -5.33 30.92 42.83
N ASP A 732 -5.65 31.58 43.91
CA ASP A 732 -4.66 32.34 44.70
C ASP A 732 -3.81 31.41 45.54
N ILE A 733 -2.60 31.83 45.83
CA ILE A 733 -1.70 31.19 46.78
C ILE A 733 -1.90 31.85 48.15
N LYS A 734 -1.89 31.03 49.22
CA LYS A 734 -2.11 31.48 50.60
C LYS A 734 -0.91 32.20 51.15
#